data_3e45b34b53f77c62552dc920f4eccb04
#
_entry.id   3e45b34b53f77c62552dc920f4eccb04
#
_cell.length_a   1.000
_cell.length_b   1.000
_cell.length_c   1.000
_cell.angle_alpha   90.00
_cell.angle_beta   90.00
_cell.angle_gamma   90.00
#
_symmetry.space_group_name_H-M   'P 1'
#
loop_
_entity.id
_entity.type
_entity.pdbx_description
1 polymer ?
#
loop_
_entity_poly.entity_id
_entity_poly.type
_entity_poly.pdbx_seq_one_letter_code
_entity_poly.pdbx_strand_id
1 'polypeptide(L)'
;MSDSGSNAFPSSAKVVVIGAGIVGNCLVGHLSRLGWTDMVQIDKGPLPNPGGSTGHASNFIFPTDHNKEMAFLTIDSQNQYIDAGLNNTCGGIEVAREPQRLEEFKRRMTSAKAWGIEASLVTPAEIKEMVPFINEDILLGGYYTPSVSVVDSLATGTKMREEAMANGVLHVFANTEVLDVETEDVPGGKRVTAVVTDKGRIEAEYVVVACGVWSPRIAAMAGANIPLTPAVHQMADVGPIDILQESNKELAYPIIRDMDTFCYERQSSGSMEVGSYAHRPILMRADDIPSNAESALTPTELPLTYDDFDPQMEQAIDLMEMLGDAEIRYAINGLLSLTPDANPVLGETPEVRNLWSAAAVWIKEGPGIAQLVAEWMTYGYPHMCDPHGSDISRFYPHEKTEWHINARCNEHFNKTYGIVHPREQWASQRGLRRSPFYTREEALGATFFDARGWERPQWYSSNEKLQAKYPAAFTPRTHEWDARWWNPVTNAEHLQMRDSVGVVDLTAFNEFDFEGAGVVEYLNYMCVNSVDVPVGRSVYTPLLTPHGGFRGDLTIQRLGQHHFRVITGAFDGGRDNYWFNKYRNEFNARTGNSVTFTDRSQGMCTLGVWGPNAAATMAKIVTDHTTAPYDLSQEGFPYGAVREVLIAGVPCIMFRISYVGENGWEIYTNMEHGLTLWDAVFAAGEEFEIIPVGIGVYAVTGRIEKGYRLMGAELESEYNPVEAGLNRPKVKSAD
;
A
#
# COMPACT_ATOMS: atom_id res chain seq x y z
N MET A 1 17.73 -3.83 47.95
CA MET A 1 16.52 -4.60 48.26
C MET A 1 15.41 -3.59 48.54
N SER A 2 14.72 -3.14 47.57
CA SER A 2 13.48 -2.35 47.70
C SER A 2 12.36 -3.24 47.16
N ASP A 3 11.39 -3.43 48.00
CA ASP A 3 10.20 -4.21 47.89
C ASP A 3 9.52 -3.94 46.53
N SER A 4 9.58 -4.90 45.61
CA SER A 4 8.78 -4.87 44.41
C SER A 4 7.34 -5.11 44.81
N GLY A 5 6.58 -4.02 44.93
CA GLY A 5 5.16 -4.13 45.08
C GLY A 5 4.63 -5.08 43.99
N SER A 6 3.90 -6.12 44.40
CA SER A 6 3.19 -7.01 43.49
C SER A 6 2.21 -6.16 42.68
N ASN A 7 2.60 -5.80 41.42
CA ASN A 7 1.64 -5.21 40.49
C ASN A 7 0.56 -6.28 40.24
N ALA A 8 -0.59 -6.10 40.88
CA ALA A 8 -1.74 -6.93 40.57
C ALA A 8 -2.02 -6.80 39.05
N PHE A 9 -2.42 -7.91 38.45
CA PHE A 9 -2.80 -7.91 37.03
C PHE A 9 -3.96 -6.91 36.84
N PRO A 10 -3.85 -5.96 35.86
CA PRO A 10 -4.81 -4.88 35.74
C PRO A 10 -6.16 -5.40 35.25
N SER A 11 -7.24 -4.82 35.76
CA SER A 11 -8.60 -5.08 35.29
C SER A 11 -9.03 -4.15 34.15
N SER A 12 -8.33 -3.04 33.94
CA SER A 12 -8.59 -2.07 32.86
C SER A 12 -7.35 -1.34 32.45
N ALA A 13 -7.36 -0.81 31.24
CA ALA A 13 -6.35 0.08 30.67
C ALA A 13 -6.98 0.95 29.59
N LYS A 14 -6.43 2.14 29.36
CA LYS A 14 -6.83 2.95 28.19
C LYS A 14 -6.38 2.29 26.89
N VAL A 15 -5.15 1.78 26.86
CA VAL A 15 -4.58 1.10 25.69
C VAL A 15 -3.96 -0.23 26.10
N VAL A 16 -4.33 -1.30 25.40
CA VAL A 16 -3.62 -2.58 25.47
C VAL A 16 -2.85 -2.80 24.17
N VAL A 17 -1.52 -2.89 24.25
CA VAL A 17 -0.64 -3.24 23.14
C VAL A 17 -0.29 -4.71 23.24
N ILE A 18 -0.67 -5.49 22.24
CA ILE A 18 -0.39 -6.93 22.17
C ILE A 18 0.85 -7.12 21.28
N GLY A 19 1.92 -7.63 21.91
CA GLY A 19 3.24 -7.83 21.29
C GLY A 19 4.31 -6.91 21.88
N ALA A 20 5.48 -7.49 22.18
CA ALA A 20 6.66 -6.78 22.70
C ALA A 20 7.90 -7.01 21.80
N GLY A 21 7.67 -7.17 20.49
CA GLY A 21 8.69 -7.03 19.47
C GLY A 21 9.10 -5.57 19.27
N ILE A 22 9.93 -5.27 18.28
CA ILE A 22 10.45 -3.92 18.02
C ILE A 22 9.30 -2.90 17.85
N VAL A 23 8.26 -3.23 17.10
CA VAL A 23 7.14 -2.33 16.82
C VAL A 23 6.35 -2.02 18.08
N GLY A 24 5.90 -3.04 18.84
CA GLY A 24 5.10 -2.84 20.06
C GLY A 24 5.87 -2.07 21.14
N ASN A 25 7.17 -2.37 21.29
CA ASN A 25 8.04 -1.68 22.25
C ASN A 25 8.26 -0.20 21.86
N CYS A 26 8.53 0.10 20.60
CA CYS A 26 8.68 1.49 20.13
C CYS A 26 7.34 2.24 20.18
N LEU A 27 6.22 1.57 19.88
CA LEU A 27 4.89 2.17 19.93
C LEU A 27 4.54 2.69 21.32
N VAL A 28 4.73 1.88 22.37
CA VAL A 28 4.45 2.34 23.75
C VAL A 28 5.36 3.49 24.17
N GLY A 29 6.62 3.51 23.68
CA GLY A 29 7.53 4.63 23.89
C GLY A 29 7.01 5.92 23.25
N HIS A 30 6.60 5.85 21.97
CA HIS A 30 6.07 7.02 21.25
C HIS A 30 4.72 7.48 21.82
N LEU A 31 3.81 6.58 22.16
CA LEU A 31 2.56 6.94 22.83
C LEU A 31 2.83 7.66 24.17
N SER A 32 3.80 7.18 24.97
CA SER A 32 4.22 7.85 26.19
C SER A 32 4.70 9.28 25.94
N ARG A 33 5.55 9.48 24.93
CA ARG A 33 6.06 10.80 24.51
C ARG A 33 4.95 11.74 24.01
N LEU A 34 3.89 11.18 23.42
CA LEU A 34 2.70 11.91 22.95
C LEU A 34 1.65 12.14 24.06
N GLY A 35 1.96 11.76 25.30
CA GLY A 35 1.14 12.06 26.47
C GLY A 35 0.06 11.00 26.77
N TRP A 36 0.12 9.82 26.16
CA TRP A 36 -0.76 8.72 26.52
C TRP A 36 -0.38 8.13 27.88
N THR A 37 -1.38 7.76 28.64
CA THR A 37 -1.25 7.18 29.98
C THR A 37 -2.13 5.95 30.11
N ASP A 38 -1.97 5.18 31.19
CA ASP A 38 -2.76 4.00 31.49
C ASP A 38 -2.67 2.95 30.35
N MET A 39 -1.43 2.59 30.04
CA MET A 39 -1.11 1.63 28.98
C MET A 39 -0.70 0.29 29.60
N VAL A 40 -1.11 -0.80 28.94
CA VAL A 40 -0.67 -2.17 29.24
C VAL A 40 -0.06 -2.77 28.00
N GLN A 41 1.12 -3.38 28.13
CA GLN A 41 1.75 -4.19 27.07
C GLN A 41 1.80 -5.64 27.48
N ILE A 42 1.42 -6.55 26.60
CA ILE A 42 1.33 -7.99 26.85
C ILE A 42 2.14 -8.73 25.79
N ASP A 43 2.90 -9.74 26.20
CA ASP A 43 3.50 -10.70 25.29
C ASP A 43 3.45 -12.12 25.85
N LYS A 44 3.20 -13.11 24.99
CA LYS A 44 3.19 -14.53 25.36
C LYS A 44 4.57 -15.10 25.66
N GLY A 45 5.62 -14.45 25.17
CA GLY A 45 7.01 -14.86 25.37
C GLY A 45 7.69 -14.17 26.55
N PRO A 46 8.91 -14.62 26.88
CA PRO A 46 9.77 -13.97 27.85
C PRO A 46 10.32 -12.66 27.29
N LEU A 47 10.76 -11.74 28.15
CA LEU A 47 11.43 -10.51 27.75
C LEU A 47 12.91 -10.54 28.16
N PRO A 48 13.82 -9.94 27.41
CA PRO A 48 13.61 -8.99 26.29
C PRO A 48 13.35 -9.64 24.92
N ASN A 49 13.58 -10.93 24.73
CA ASN A 49 13.33 -11.64 23.47
C ASN A 49 12.10 -12.55 23.60
N PRO A 50 10.93 -12.11 23.06
CA PRO A 50 9.71 -12.89 23.19
C PRO A 50 9.60 -14.07 22.21
N GLY A 51 10.62 -14.31 21.37
CA GLY A 51 10.64 -15.41 20.41
C GLY A 51 9.91 -15.11 19.11
N GLY A 52 9.68 -13.83 18.81
CA GLY A 52 9.19 -13.36 17.51
C GLY A 52 10.34 -12.98 16.56
N SER A 53 9.97 -12.55 15.35
CA SER A 53 10.92 -12.23 14.25
C SER A 53 11.98 -11.17 14.60
N THR A 54 11.73 -10.32 15.59
CA THR A 54 12.73 -9.35 16.06
C THR A 54 14.00 -10.03 16.59
N GLY A 55 13.86 -11.20 17.23
CA GLY A 55 14.96 -11.90 17.89
C GLY A 55 15.96 -12.56 16.93
N HIS A 56 15.55 -12.91 15.73
CA HIS A 56 16.40 -13.59 14.74
C HIS A 56 16.66 -12.77 13.47
N ALA A 57 16.21 -11.51 13.44
CA ALA A 57 16.44 -10.66 12.27
C ALA A 57 17.91 -10.33 12.08
N SER A 58 18.37 -10.22 10.84
CA SER A 58 19.75 -9.85 10.48
C SER A 58 20.14 -8.42 10.89
N ASN A 59 19.18 -7.63 11.33
CA ASN A 59 19.34 -6.30 11.95
C ASN A 59 20.09 -5.25 11.10
N PHE A 60 20.18 -5.39 9.78
CA PHE A 60 20.79 -4.39 8.94
C PHE A 60 19.78 -3.41 8.34
N ILE A 61 20.22 -2.20 8.09
CA ILE A 61 19.41 -1.13 7.51
C ILE A 61 20.05 -0.59 6.24
N PHE A 62 19.35 -0.75 5.12
CA PHE A 62 19.60 -0.08 3.85
C PHE A 62 18.52 0.99 3.65
N PRO A 63 18.87 2.28 3.62
CA PRO A 63 17.87 3.35 3.61
C PRO A 63 17.17 3.56 2.26
N THR A 64 17.80 3.15 1.14
CA THR A 64 17.17 3.27 -0.17
C THR A 64 16.15 2.16 -0.37
N ASP A 65 14.88 2.54 -0.59
CA ASP A 65 13.76 1.62 -0.83
C ASP A 65 13.13 1.86 -2.21
N HIS A 66 12.08 1.09 -2.54
CA HIS A 66 11.36 1.21 -3.82
C HIS A 66 10.46 2.44 -3.87
N ASN A 67 10.01 2.95 -2.73
CA ASN A 67 9.19 4.15 -2.65
C ASN A 67 9.70 5.13 -1.59
N LYS A 68 9.25 6.37 -1.70
CA LYS A 68 9.67 7.50 -0.87
C LYS A 68 9.29 7.31 0.60
N GLU A 69 8.06 6.85 0.86
CA GLU A 69 7.52 6.71 2.20
C GLU A 69 8.30 5.67 3.00
N MET A 70 8.58 4.52 2.39
CA MET A 70 9.37 3.47 3.05
C MET A 70 10.83 3.90 3.26
N ALA A 71 11.43 4.62 2.30
CA ALA A 71 12.77 5.19 2.47
C ALA A 71 12.78 6.22 3.63
N PHE A 72 11.78 7.08 3.70
CA PHE A 72 11.64 8.06 4.78
C PHE A 72 11.49 7.40 6.15
N LEU A 73 10.59 6.42 6.28
CA LEU A 73 10.38 5.65 7.52
C LEU A 73 11.63 4.87 7.94
N THR A 74 12.40 4.38 6.96
CA THR A 74 13.68 3.70 7.23
C THR A 74 14.74 4.69 7.75
N ILE A 75 14.85 5.87 7.16
CA ILE A 75 15.77 6.92 7.63
C ILE A 75 15.39 7.36 9.05
N ASP A 76 14.11 7.61 9.29
CA ASP A 76 13.61 7.98 10.61
C ASP A 76 13.93 6.90 11.65
N SER A 77 13.67 5.63 11.32
CA SER A 77 14.02 4.50 12.17
C SER A 77 15.52 4.44 12.46
N GLN A 78 16.37 4.63 11.43
CA GLN A 78 17.81 4.63 11.60
C GLN A 78 18.27 5.75 12.55
N ASN A 79 17.69 6.95 12.44
CA ASN A 79 17.95 8.05 13.35
C ASN A 79 17.59 7.69 14.80
N GLN A 80 16.46 7.01 15.01
CA GLN A 80 16.06 6.55 16.34
C GLN A 80 17.01 5.50 16.91
N TYR A 81 17.56 4.59 16.09
CA TYR A 81 18.61 3.66 16.50
C TYR A 81 19.92 4.38 16.85
N ILE A 82 20.29 5.41 16.09
CA ILE A 82 21.46 6.27 16.38
C ILE A 82 21.27 6.99 17.70
N ASP A 83 20.12 7.62 17.94
CA ASP A 83 19.80 8.35 19.18
C ASP A 83 19.78 7.39 20.40
N ALA A 84 19.39 6.14 20.18
CA ALA A 84 19.48 5.11 21.20
C ALA A 84 20.92 4.69 21.52
N GLY A 85 21.89 4.99 20.65
CA GLY A 85 23.29 4.53 20.76
C GLY A 85 23.45 3.04 20.39
N LEU A 86 22.53 2.50 19.58
CA LEU A 86 22.42 1.08 19.23
C LEU A 86 22.49 0.86 17.72
N ASN A 87 23.27 1.70 17.04
CA ASN A 87 23.53 1.66 15.60
C ASN A 87 25.05 1.55 15.35
N ASN A 88 25.45 0.59 14.52
CA ASN A 88 26.83 0.39 14.10
C ASN A 88 26.91 0.58 12.56
N THR A 89 27.37 1.74 12.14
CA THR A 89 27.51 2.11 10.72
C THR A 89 28.74 1.42 10.12
N CYS A 90 28.53 0.63 9.06
CA CYS A 90 29.59 -0.12 8.37
C CYS A 90 29.63 0.14 6.85
N GLY A 91 28.60 0.82 6.30
CA GLY A 91 28.37 0.91 4.87
C GLY A 91 27.75 -0.36 4.30
N GLY A 92 27.22 -0.25 3.09
CA GLY A 92 26.65 -1.40 2.37
C GLY A 92 26.80 -1.23 0.88
N ILE A 93 27.03 -2.34 0.20
CA ILE A 93 27.21 -2.40 -1.25
C ILE A 93 26.17 -3.37 -1.81
N GLU A 94 25.32 -2.89 -2.68
CA GLU A 94 24.45 -3.73 -3.50
C GLU A 94 25.19 -3.98 -4.82
N VAL A 95 25.47 -5.25 -5.14
CA VAL A 95 26.29 -5.60 -6.33
C VAL A 95 25.40 -6.02 -7.50
N ALA A 96 25.88 -5.75 -8.72
CA ALA A 96 25.25 -6.12 -9.98
C ALA A 96 26.12 -7.11 -10.76
N ARG A 97 25.52 -8.23 -11.15
CA ARG A 97 26.08 -9.20 -12.09
C ARG A 97 25.51 -8.99 -13.51
N GLU A 98 24.32 -8.37 -13.62
CA GLU A 98 23.59 -8.17 -14.86
C GLU A 98 23.52 -6.68 -15.27
N PRO A 99 23.61 -6.37 -16.58
CA PRO A 99 23.55 -4.98 -17.05
C PRO A 99 22.28 -4.24 -16.64
N GLN A 100 21.14 -4.93 -16.58
CA GLN A 100 19.86 -4.33 -16.20
C GLN A 100 19.86 -3.87 -14.75
N ARG A 101 20.54 -4.61 -13.85
CA ARG A 101 20.73 -4.26 -12.45
C ARG A 101 21.58 -3.00 -12.30
N LEU A 102 22.65 -2.90 -13.08
CA LEU A 102 23.49 -1.71 -13.06
C LEU A 102 22.72 -0.46 -13.52
N GLU A 103 21.84 -0.61 -14.53
CA GLU A 103 20.93 0.46 -14.95
C GLU A 103 19.91 0.81 -13.85
N GLU A 104 19.43 -0.16 -13.10
CA GLU A 104 18.59 0.10 -11.93
C GLU A 104 19.34 0.93 -10.87
N PHE A 105 20.59 0.59 -10.57
CA PHE A 105 21.39 1.33 -9.59
C PHE A 105 21.57 2.81 -9.97
N LYS A 106 21.69 3.13 -11.26
CA LYS A 106 21.72 4.53 -11.73
C LYS A 106 20.40 5.26 -11.42
N ARG A 107 19.24 4.59 -11.57
CA ARG A 107 17.94 5.15 -11.22
C ARG A 107 17.80 5.31 -9.71
N ARG A 108 18.17 4.29 -8.93
CA ARG A 108 18.13 4.32 -7.45
C ARG A 108 19.03 5.43 -6.87
N MET A 109 20.21 5.64 -7.46
CA MET A 109 21.09 6.76 -7.07
C MET A 109 20.39 8.11 -7.26
N THR A 110 19.61 8.28 -8.34
CA THR A 110 18.85 9.51 -8.60
C THR A 110 17.75 9.69 -7.55
N SER A 111 17.02 8.63 -7.21
CA SER A 111 15.99 8.64 -6.16
C SER A 111 16.61 8.93 -4.79
N ALA A 112 17.72 8.25 -4.44
CA ALA A 112 18.45 8.47 -3.19
C ALA A 112 18.84 9.94 -3.02
N LYS A 113 19.39 10.55 -4.08
CA LYS A 113 19.74 11.98 -4.07
C LYS A 113 18.53 12.88 -3.82
N ALA A 114 17.38 12.57 -4.42
CA ALA A 114 16.14 13.32 -4.22
C ALA A 114 15.61 13.19 -2.78
N TRP A 115 15.86 12.05 -2.13
CA TRP A 115 15.43 11.74 -0.75
C TRP A 115 16.47 12.08 0.31
N GLY A 116 17.62 12.71 -0.09
CA GLY A 116 18.67 13.11 0.83
C GLY A 116 19.57 11.97 1.32
N ILE A 117 19.57 10.82 0.63
CA ILE A 117 20.41 9.67 0.93
C ILE A 117 21.73 9.80 0.16
N GLU A 118 22.86 9.74 0.87
CA GLU A 118 24.17 9.66 0.25
C GLU A 118 24.40 8.26 -0.34
N ALA A 119 24.69 8.21 -1.62
CA ALA A 119 24.99 6.96 -2.34
C ALA A 119 25.84 7.22 -3.58
N SER A 120 26.61 6.23 -4.02
CA SER A 120 27.45 6.30 -5.21
C SER A 120 27.50 4.97 -5.95
N LEU A 121 27.73 5.06 -7.27
CA LEU A 121 28.09 3.88 -8.05
C LEU A 121 29.57 3.61 -7.86
N VAL A 122 29.93 2.32 -7.71
CA VAL A 122 31.29 1.84 -7.53
C VAL A 122 31.65 0.78 -8.55
N THR A 123 32.89 0.80 -8.99
CA THR A 123 33.45 -0.21 -9.92
C THR A 123 33.78 -1.51 -9.19
N PRO A 124 33.93 -2.65 -9.89
CA PRO A 124 34.40 -3.90 -9.27
C PRO A 124 35.70 -3.76 -8.50
N ALA A 125 36.67 -2.99 -9.02
CA ALA A 125 37.94 -2.75 -8.34
C ALA A 125 37.78 -1.95 -7.03
N GLU A 126 36.92 -0.93 -7.01
CA GLU A 126 36.59 -0.20 -5.77
C GLU A 126 35.86 -1.07 -4.76
N ILE A 127 34.99 -1.99 -5.21
CA ILE A 127 34.34 -2.98 -4.35
C ILE A 127 35.42 -3.90 -3.73
N LYS A 128 36.37 -4.38 -4.53
CA LYS A 128 37.48 -5.22 -4.09
C LYS A 128 38.38 -4.54 -3.06
N GLU A 129 38.61 -3.21 -3.18
CA GLU A 129 39.34 -2.45 -2.19
C GLU A 129 38.61 -2.41 -0.84
N MET A 130 37.27 -2.28 -0.86
CA MET A 130 36.44 -2.25 0.35
C MET A 130 36.22 -3.64 0.96
N VAL A 131 36.13 -4.69 0.11
CA VAL A 131 35.85 -6.08 0.50
C VAL A 131 36.88 -7.00 -0.18
N PRO A 132 38.09 -7.19 0.42
CA PRO A 132 39.23 -7.83 -0.25
C PRO A 132 39.02 -9.29 -0.67
N PHE A 133 38.05 -9.96 -0.10
CA PHE A 133 37.73 -11.37 -0.34
C PHE A 133 36.58 -11.58 -1.35
N ILE A 134 35.99 -10.50 -1.92
CA ILE A 134 34.94 -10.62 -2.93
C ILE A 134 35.53 -11.00 -4.31
N ASN A 135 34.77 -11.77 -5.07
CA ASN A 135 35.09 -12.11 -6.46
C ASN A 135 34.66 -10.98 -7.40
N GLU A 136 35.58 -10.08 -7.75
CA GLU A 136 35.28 -8.93 -8.61
C GLU A 136 35.04 -9.32 -10.08
N ASP A 137 35.54 -10.48 -10.54
CA ASP A 137 35.48 -10.90 -11.94
C ASP A 137 34.05 -11.17 -12.43
N ILE A 138 33.12 -11.47 -11.52
CA ILE A 138 31.72 -11.72 -11.86
C ILE A 138 30.84 -10.48 -11.70
N LEU A 139 31.40 -9.34 -11.30
CA LEU A 139 30.66 -8.12 -11.03
C LEU A 139 30.77 -7.11 -12.18
N LEU A 140 29.70 -6.39 -12.43
CA LEU A 140 29.66 -5.25 -13.34
C LEU A 140 29.83 -3.90 -12.61
N GLY A 141 29.58 -3.88 -11.30
CA GLY A 141 29.65 -2.73 -10.44
C GLY A 141 28.73 -2.85 -9.23
N GLY A 142 28.62 -1.79 -8.46
CA GLY A 142 27.78 -1.77 -7.27
C GLY A 142 27.19 -0.40 -6.99
N TYR A 143 26.27 -0.41 -6.03
CA TYR A 143 25.61 0.76 -5.45
C TYR A 143 25.99 0.82 -3.97
N TYR A 144 26.88 1.76 -3.63
CA TYR A 144 27.42 1.93 -2.29
C TYR A 144 26.63 2.98 -1.52
N THR A 145 26.19 2.63 -0.31
CA THR A 145 25.52 3.52 0.63
C THR A 145 26.30 3.56 1.94
N PRO A 146 27.00 4.67 2.25
CA PRO A 146 27.89 4.75 3.43
C PRO A 146 27.16 4.72 4.76
N SER A 147 25.88 5.11 4.80
CA SER A 147 25.05 5.12 6.02
C SER A 147 24.45 3.75 6.39
N VAL A 148 24.61 2.72 5.57
CA VAL A 148 24.16 1.37 5.93
C VAL A 148 24.76 0.94 7.26
N SER A 149 23.94 0.31 8.10
CA SER A 149 24.30 -0.03 9.48
C SER A 149 23.68 -1.35 9.92
N VAL A 150 24.22 -1.90 10.99
CA VAL A 150 23.60 -2.94 11.80
C VAL A 150 23.12 -2.31 13.11
N VAL A 151 21.96 -2.74 13.59
CA VAL A 151 21.29 -2.18 14.78
C VAL A 151 21.01 -3.28 15.80
N ASP A 152 20.84 -2.91 17.06
CA ASP A 152 20.30 -3.80 18.08
C ASP A 152 18.82 -3.48 18.30
N SER A 153 17.96 -4.20 17.60
CA SER A 153 16.51 -3.99 17.65
C SER A 153 15.88 -4.40 18.98
N LEU A 154 16.37 -5.46 19.61
CA LEU A 154 15.90 -5.90 20.93
C LEU A 154 16.24 -4.90 22.03
N ALA A 155 17.49 -4.41 22.05
CA ALA A 155 17.90 -3.42 23.02
C ALA A 155 17.21 -2.07 22.81
N THR A 156 17.03 -1.64 21.54
CA THR A 156 16.32 -0.40 21.23
C THR A 156 14.86 -0.47 21.67
N GLY A 157 14.15 -1.53 21.31
CA GLY A 157 12.78 -1.74 21.76
C GLY A 157 12.68 -1.79 23.29
N THR A 158 13.60 -2.49 23.96
CA THR A 158 13.66 -2.54 25.42
C THR A 158 13.84 -1.16 26.03
N LYS A 159 14.77 -0.34 25.51
CA LYS A 159 15.01 1.04 25.98
C LYS A 159 13.76 1.91 25.86
N MET A 160 13.06 1.85 24.71
CA MET A 160 11.83 2.60 24.48
C MET A 160 10.71 2.19 25.45
N ARG A 161 10.53 0.92 25.69
CA ARG A 161 9.57 0.37 26.66
C ARG A 161 9.92 0.80 28.08
N GLU A 162 11.18 0.67 28.49
CA GLU A 162 11.64 1.06 29.83
C GLU A 162 11.47 2.56 30.09
N GLU A 163 11.64 3.41 29.07
CA GLU A 163 11.34 4.84 29.15
C GLU A 163 9.85 5.07 29.52
N ALA A 164 8.93 4.41 28.82
CA ALA A 164 7.50 4.52 29.13
C ALA A 164 7.15 3.97 30.52
N MET A 165 7.81 2.89 30.96
CA MET A 165 7.65 2.36 32.32
C MET A 165 8.18 3.33 33.37
N ALA A 166 9.33 3.95 33.14
CA ALA A 166 9.93 4.95 34.03
C ALA A 166 9.07 6.21 34.16
N ASN A 167 8.35 6.59 33.12
CA ASN A 167 7.36 7.66 33.14
C ASN A 167 6.10 7.30 33.95
N GLY A 168 5.97 6.06 34.42
CA GLY A 168 4.83 5.57 35.20
C GLY A 168 3.53 5.40 34.43
N VAL A 169 3.60 5.34 33.08
CA VAL A 169 2.41 5.29 32.19
C VAL A 169 2.18 3.91 31.56
N LEU A 170 3.11 2.97 31.75
CA LEU A 170 3.09 1.64 31.13
C LEU A 170 3.29 0.52 32.17
N HIS A 171 2.41 -0.48 32.12
CA HIS A 171 2.60 -1.78 32.79
C HIS A 171 2.85 -2.88 31.76
N VAL A 172 3.82 -3.75 32.02
CA VAL A 172 4.28 -4.79 31.07
C VAL A 172 4.13 -6.18 31.68
N PHE A 173 3.51 -7.09 30.94
CA PHE A 173 3.27 -8.46 31.35
C PHE A 173 3.84 -9.44 30.30
N ALA A 174 4.99 -10.00 30.60
CA ALA A 174 5.59 -11.10 29.84
C ALA A 174 4.92 -12.44 30.20
N ASN A 175 5.14 -13.46 29.35
CA ASN A 175 4.57 -14.79 29.52
C ASN A 175 3.04 -14.74 29.80
N THR A 176 2.35 -13.94 29.02
CA THR A 176 0.91 -13.69 29.13
C THR A 176 0.27 -13.85 27.75
N GLU A 177 -0.45 -14.93 27.57
CA GLU A 177 -1.09 -15.25 26.30
C GLU A 177 -2.47 -14.61 26.19
N VAL A 178 -2.73 -13.95 25.07
CA VAL A 178 -4.07 -13.47 24.72
C VAL A 178 -4.89 -14.63 24.18
N LEU A 179 -6.05 -14.86 24.80
CA LEU A 179 -6.97 -15.94 24.48
C LEU A 179 -8.19 -15.46 23.69
N ASP A 180 -8.59 -14.19 23.88
CA ASP A 180 -9.71 -13.58 23.16
C ASP A 180 -9.61 -12.05 23.16
N VAL A 181 -10.27 -11.40 22.18
CA VAL A 181 -10.46 -9.95 22.11
C VAL A 181 -11.96 -9.69 22.00
N GLU A 182 -12.53 -9.24 23.10
CA GLU A 182 -13.97 -9.00 23.21
C GLU A 182 -14.40 -7.73 22.47
N THR A 183 -15.58 -7.79 21.88
CA THR A 183 -16.19 -6.67 21.15
C THR A 183 -17.64 -6.49 21.54
N GLU A 184 -18.18 -5.29 21.35
CA GLU A 184 -19.61 -5.00 21.44
C GLU A 184 -20.14 -4.45 20.11
N ASP A 185 -21.43 -4.68 19.86
CA ASP A 185 -22.09 -4.08 18.70
C ASP A 185 -22.37 -2.59 18.96
N VAL A 186 -21.96 -1.75 18.02
CA VAL A 186 -22.21 -0.30 18.06
C VAL A 186 -22.82 0.15 16.71
N PRO A 187 -23.48 1.29 16.66
CA PRO A 187 -23.98 1.80 15.38
C PRO A 187 -22.88 1.84 14.31
N GLY A 188 -23.07 1.04 13.25
CA GLY A 188 -22.14 0.97 12.13
C GLY A 188 -21.01 -0.04 12.27
N GLY A 189 -21.09 -1.02 13.16
CA GLY A 189 -20.13 -2.12 13.28
C GLY A 189 -19.89 -2.60 14.70
N LYS A 190 -18.65 -2.97 14.98
CA LYS A 190 -18.21 -3.43 16.30
C LYS A 190 -17.19 -2.45 16.89
N ARG A 191 -17.00 -2.51 18.20
CA ARG A 191 -15.97 -1.81 18.94
C ARG A 191 -15.32 -2.77 19.93
N VAL A 192 -13.98 -2.69 20.08
CA VAL A 192 -13.26 -3.47 21.09
C VAL A 192 -13.66 -3.02 22.50
N THR A 193 -13.74 -3.96 23.45
CA THR A 193 -14.10 -3.69 24.85
C THR A 193 -13.12 -4.26 25.86
N ALA A 194 -12.48 -5.40 25.54
CA ALA A 194 -11.53 -6.01 26.46
C ALA A 194 -10.58 -6.99 25.74
N VAL A 195 -9.47 -7.27 26.40
CA VAL A 195 -8.55 -8.37 26.06
C VAL A 195 -8.61 -9.42 27.16
N VAL A 196 -8.86 -10.67 26.80
CA VAL A 196 -8.87 -11.83 27.72
C VAL A 196 -7.53 -12.55 27.59
N THR A 197 -6.88 -12.80 28.71
CA THR A 197 -5.60 -13.48 28.79
C THR A 197 -5.67 -14.70 29.71
N ASP A 198 -4.63 -15.53 29.69
CA ASP A 198 -4.44 -16.63 30.63
C ASP A 198 -4.26 -16.19 32.10
N LYS A 199 -4.07 -14.86 32.34
CA LYS A 199 -3.91 -14.26 33.68
C LYS A 199 -5.09 -13.42 34.14
N GLY A 200 -6.02 -13.12 33.25
CA GLY A 200 -7.20 -12.32 33.56
C GLY A 200 -7.71 -11.52 32.38
N ARG A 201 -8.78 -10.77 32.62
CA ARG A 201 -9.46 -9.92 31.62
C ARG A 201 -9.11 -8.45 31.91
N ILE A 202 -8.76 -7.71 30.84
CA ILE A 202 -8.43 -6.28 30.88
C ILE A 202 -9.45 -5.52 30.02
N GLU A 203 -10.26 -4.67 30.60
CA GLU A 203 -11.08 -3.73 29.84
C GLU A 203 -10.20 -2.73 29.12
N ALA A 204 -10.48 -2.46 27.84
CA ALA A 204 -9.63 -1.60 27.02
C ALA A 204 -10.47 -0.67 26.14
N GLU A 205 -10.10 0.62 26.13
CA GLU A 205 -10.66 1.56 25.17
C GLU A 205 -10.06 1.35 23.78
N TYR A 206 -8.74 1.09 23.70
CA TYR A 206 -8.00 0.81 22.48
C TYR A 206 -7.20 -0.48 22.61
N VAL A 207 -7.16 -1.26 21.55
CA VAL A 207 -6.26 -2.42 21.43
C VAL A 207 -5.41 -2.27 20.18
N VAL A 208 -4.09 -2.48 20.30
CA VAL A 208 -3.16 -2.47 19.18
C VAL A 208 -2.55 -3.84 18.99
N VAL A 209 -2.70 -4.39 17.80
CA VAL A 209 -2.10 -5.67 17.38
C VAL A 209 -0.73 -5.39 16.76
N ALA A 210 0.35 -5.68 17.51
CA ALA A 210 1.74 -5.59 17.08
C ALA A 210 2.46 -6.95 17.19
N CYS A 211 1.74 -8.02 16.76
CA CYS A 211 2.09 -9.41 17.01
C CYS A 211 2.91 -10.07 15.89
N GLY A 212 3.48 -9.27 14.96
CA GLY A 212 4.24 -9.81 13.83
C GLY A 212 3.48 -10.90 13.09
N VAL A 213 4.08 -12.06 12.90
CA VAL A 213 3.51 -13.21 12.18
C VAL A 213 2.20 -13.78 12.78
N TRP A 214 1.88 -13.49 14.04
CA TRP A 214 0.63 -13.91 14.71
C TRP A 214 -0.51 -12.91 14.58
N SER A 215 -0.29 -11.75 13.95
CA SER A 215 -1.30 -10.70 13.86
C SER A 215 -2.65 -11.14 13.25
N PRO A 216 -2.71 -12.00 12.22
CA PRO A 216 -3.99 -12.52 11.71
C PRO A 216 -4.79 -13.28 12.75
N ARG A 217 -4.14 -14.13 13.58
CA ARG A 217 -4.77 -14.90 14.63
C ARG A 217 -5.41 -14.00 15.69
N ILE A 218 -4.68 -12.98 16.14
CA ILE A 218 -5.19 -12.04 17.15
C ILE A 218 -6.34 -11.18 16.60
N ALA A 219 -6.22 -10.68 15.37
CA ALA A 219 -7.29 -9.91 14.74
C ALA A 219 -8.59 -10.72 14.57
N ALA A 220 -8.45 -12.00 14.20
CA ALA A 220 -9.59 -12.91 14.02
C ALA A 220 -10.41 -13.11 15.32
N MET A 221 -9.79 -13.06 16.50
CA MET A 221 -10.51 -13.13 17.79
C MET A 221 -11.54 -12.00 17.93
N ALA A 222 -11.21 -10.79 17.45
CA ALA A 222 -12.14 -9.66 17.43
C ALA A 222 -13.13 -9.66 16.25
N GLY A 223 -12.96 -10.58 15.28
CA GLY A 223 -13.70 -10.58 14.03
C GLY A 223 -13.17 -9.59 12.99
N ALA A 224 -11.90 -9.15 13.11
CA ALA A 224 -11.17 -8.36 12.14
C ALA A 224 -10.21 -9.21 11.31
N ASN A 225 -9.69 -8.65 10.22
CA ASN A 225 -8.75 -9.35 9.34
C ASN A 225 -7.52 -8.47 9.06
N ILE A 226 -6.35 -8.94 9.45
CA ILE A 226 -5.05 -8.37 9.09
C ILE A 226 -4.45 -9.26 7.99
N PRO A 227 -4.45 -8.82 6.71
CA PRO A 227 -4.08 -9.66 5.57
C PRO A 227 -2.56 -9.79 5.43
N LEU A 228 -2.00 -10.75 6.13
CA LEU A 228 -0.60 -11.17 6.00
C LEU A 228 -0.48 -12.70 6.13
N THR A 229 0.63 -13.23 5.69
CA THR A 229 1.01 -14.63 5.90
C THR A 229 2.45 -14.72 6.42
N PRO A 230 2.73 -15.60 7.40
CA PRO A 230 4.10 -15.96 7.77
C PRO A 230 4.80 -16.62 6.60
N ALA A 231 6.04 -16.21 6.32
CA ALA A 231 6.89 -16.77 5.29
C ALA A 231 8.28 -17.04 5.84
N VAL A 232 8.92 -18.09 5.34
CA VAL A 232 10.29 -18.43 5.71
C VAL A 232 11.26 -17.53 4.96
N HIS A 233 12.24 -17.02 5.68
CA HIS A 233 13.48 -16.48 5.17
C HIS A 233 14.64 -17.35 5.70
N GLN A 234 15.50 -17.82 4.79
CA GLN A 234 16.61 -18.70 5.15
C GLN A 234 17.87 -17.90 5.48
N MET A 235 18.55 -18.28 6.54
CA MET A 235 19.80 -17.65 6.99
C MET A 235 20.71 -18.68 7.63
N ALA A 236 22.01 -18.58 7.35
CA ALA A 236 23.07 -19.37 7.99
C ALA A 236 24.22 -18.48 8.46
N ASP A 237 24.78 -18.80 9.62
CA ASP A 237 26.07 -18.29 10.12
C ASP A 237 27.16 -19.26 9.72
N VAL A 238 28.12 -18.83 8.89
CA VAL A 238 29.17 -19.64 8.29
C VAL A 238 30.53 -19.20 8.84
N GLY A 239 31.28 -20.10 9.46
CA GLY A 239 32.55 -19.79 10.09
C GLY A 239 33.14 -20.94 10.89
N PRO A 240 34.30 -20.74 11.55
CA PRO A 240 35.10 -19.50 11.56
C PRO A 240 35.80 -19.21 10.23
N ILE A 241 36.06 -17.94 9.95
CA ILE A 241 36.77 -17.49 8.76
C ILE A 241 37.95 -16.61 9.17
N ASP A 242 39.17 -17.01 8.81
CA ASP A 242 40.42 -16.45 9.33
C ASP A 242 40.53 -14.93 9.13
N ILE A 243 40.26 -14.43 7.90
CA ILE A 243 40.33 -13.00 7.57
C ILE A 243 39.34 -12.16 8.41
N LEU A 244 38.20 -12.72 8.77
CA LEU A 244 37.20 -12.04 9.61
C LEU A 244 37.65 -12.06 11.09
N GLN A 245 38.24 -13.14 11.55
CA GLN A 245 38.79 -13.24 12.91
C GLN A 245 39.96 -12.27 13.12
N GLU A 246 40.83 -12.12 12.11
CA GLU A 246 41.98 -11.21 12.15
C GLU A 246 41.55 -9.74 12.26
N SER A 247 40.38 -9.38 11.74
CA SER A 247 39.83 -8.03 11.85
C SER A 247 39.60 -7.62 13.31
N ASN A 248 39.34 -8.57 14.20
CA ASN A 248 38.99 -8.39 15.61
C ASN A 248 37.89 -7.38 15.86
N LYS A 249 36.94 -7.29 14.92
CA LYS A 249 35.76 -6.43 14.96
C LYS A 249 34.52 -7.27 14.70
N GLU A 250 33.41 -6.82 15.24
CA GLU A 250 32.09 -7.39 14.90
C GLU A 250 31.75 -7.15 13.43
N LEU A 251 32.01 -5.92 12.97
CA LEU A 251 31.79 -5.45 11.59
C LEU A 251 33.02 -4.64 11.15
N ALA A 252 33.83 -5.18 10.26
CA ALA A 252 34.98 -4.50 9.66
C ALA A 252 34.73 -4.10 8.21
N TYR A 253 33.79 -4.75 7.56
CA TYR A 253 33.51 -4.64 6.13
C TYR A 253 32.07 -4.19 5.87
N PRO A 254 31.81 -3.51 4.71
CA PRO A 254 30.46 -3.23 4.26
C PRO A 254 29.62 -4.49 4.13
N ILE A 255 28.32 -4.37 4.39
CA ILE A 255 27.36 -5.44 4.10
C ILE A 255 27.20 -5.57 2.61
N ILE A 256 27.23 -6.77 2.07
CA ILE A 256 27.01 -7.04 0.66
C ILE A 256 25.59 -7.53 0.45
N ARG A 257 24.93 -7.02 -0.60
CA ARG A 257 23.71 -7.59 -1.18
C ARG A 257 23.97 -7.95 -2.63
N ASP A 258 23.94 -9.23 -2.95
CA ASP A 258 23.94 -9.68 -4.32
C ASP A 258 22.50 -9.62 -4.86
N MET A 259 22.19 -8.53 -5.54
CA MET A 259 20.83 -8.23 -5.95
C MET A 259 20.32 -9.13 -7.08
N ASP A 260 21.21 -9.76 -7.85
CA ASP A 260 20.82 -10.63 -8.96
C ASP A 260 20.67 -12.09 -8.55
N THR A 261 21.32 -12.51 -7.46
CA THR A 261 21.13 -13.83 -6.83
C THR A 261 20.21 -13.80 -5.61
N PHE A 262 19.73 -12.60 -5.21
CA PHE A 262 18.84 -12.33 -4.08
C PHE A 262 19.42 -12.79 -2.72
N CYS A 263 20.75 -12.72 -2.59
CA CYS A 263 21.49 -13.06 -1.39
C CYS A 263 22.01 -11.81 -0.68
N TYR A 264 22.40 -11.97 0.58
CA TYR A 264 23.18 -10.96 1.30
C TYR A 264 24.21 -11.66 2.19
N GLU A 265 25.34 -10.98 2.39
CA GLU A 265 26.45 -11.41 3.20
C GLU A 265 26.83 -10.31 4.20
N ARG A 266 26.77 -10.64 5.49
CA ARG A 266 27.08 -9.73 6.58
C ARG A 266 28.08 -10.36 7.53
N GLN A 267 29.21 -9.68 7.80
CA GLN A 267 30.11 -10.12 8.84
C GLN A 267 29.41 -10.16 10.20
N SER A 268 29.64 -11.23 10.95
CA SER A 268 29.24 -11.42 12.34
C SER A 268 30.46 -11.87 13.16
N SER A 269 31.25 -10.89 13.63
CA SER A 269 32.54 -11.16 14.28
C SER A 269 33.49 -11.98 13.40
N GLY A 270 33.81 -13.21 13.76
CA GLY A 270 34.68 -14.13 13.01
C GLY A 270 33.96 -15.03 12.01
N SER A 271 32.65 -14.76 11.70
CA SER A 271 31.84 -15.55 10.81
C SER A 271 31.16 -14.61 9.79
N MET A 272 30.52 -15.22 8.79
CA MET A 272 29.66 -14.52 7.81
C MET A 272 28.23 -15.04 7.94
N GLU A 273 27.29 -14.14 8.14
CA GLU A 273 25.87 -14.43 8.01
C GLU A 273 25.50 -14.35 6.52
N VAL A 274 24.95 -15.44 5.99
CA VAL A 274 24.47 -15.58 4.61
C VAL A 274 22.96 -15.77 4.65
N GLY A 275 22.21 -14.90 3.97
CA GLY A 275 20.77 -15.03 3.87
C GLY A 275 20.28 -14.89 2.43
N SER A 276 19.11 -15.45 2.13
CA SER A 276 18.61 -15.47 0.76
C SER A 276 17.10 -15.35 0.67
N TYR A 277 16.64 -14.70 -0.41
CA TYR A 277 15.25 -14.64 -0.89
C TYR A 277 15.06 -15.41 -2.21
N ALA A 278 16.06 -16.18 -2.66
CA ALA A 278 16.00 -16.90 -3.93
C ALA A 278 15.37 -18.30 -3.83
N HIS A 279 15.23 -18.85 -2.62
CA HIS A 279 14.57 -20.14 -2.43
C HIS A 279 13.09 -20.10 -2.81
N ARG A 280 12.48 -21.27 -3.00
CA ARG A 280 11.03 -21.32 -3.22
C ARG A 280 10.28 -20.67 -2.05
N PRO A 281 9.16 -19.96 -2.30
CA PRO A 281 8.34 -19.44 -1.22
C PRO A 281 7.86 -20.57 -0.30
N ILE A 282 8.09 -20.43 0.99
CA ILE A 282 7.62 -21.37 2.03
C ILE A 282 6.72 -20.58 2.96
N LEU A 283 5.40 -20.68 2.75
CA LEU A 283 4.40 -20.01 3.54
C LEU A 283 3.87 -20.92 4.65
N MET A 284 3.40 -20.31 5.74
CA MET A 284 2.82 -21.01 6.88
C MET A 284 1.57 -20.30 7.36
N ARG A 285 0.63 -21.03 7.97
CA ARG A 285 -0.49 -20.40 8.67
C ARG A 285 0.00 -19.90 10.04
N ALA A 286 -0.54 -18.76 10.49
CA ALA A 286 -0.20 -18.23 11.82
C ALA A 286 -0.58 -19.19 12.97
N ASP A 287 -1.59 -20.04 12.76
CA ASP A 287 -2.04 -21.07 13.73
C ASP A 287 -1.09 -22.27 13.81
N ASP A 288 -0.29 -22.51 12.76
CA ASP A 288 0.64 -23.66 12.69
C ASP A 288 2.03 -23.32 13.22
N ILE A 289 2.26 -22.08 13.65
CA ILE A 289 3.53 -21.68 14.28
C ILE A 289 3.62 -22.37 15.65
N PRO A 290 4.73 -23.11 15.92
CA PRO A 290 4.88 -23.85 17.15
C PRO A 290 4.83 -22.95 18.39
N SER A 291 4.41 -23.49 19.51
CA SER A 291 4.48 -22.82 20.81
C SER A 291 5.93 -22.76 21.31
N ASN A 292 6.20 -21.93 22.32
CA ASN A 292 7.52 -21.89 22.98
C ASN A 292 7.96 -23.25 23.53
N ALA A 293 7.01 -24.11 23.97
CA ALA A 293 7.32 -25.43 24.51
C ALA A 293 7.65 -26.49 23.42
N GLU A 294 7.16 -26.27 22.20
CA GLU A 294 7.37 -27.18 21.05
C GLU A 294 8.57 -26.77 20.20
N SER A 295 9.05 -25.53 20.35
CA SER A 295 10.15 -24.98 19.57
C SER A 295 11.51 -25.47 20.06
N ALA A 296 12.41 -25.81 19.13
CA ALA A 296 13.80 -26.18 19.48
C ALA A 296 14.62 -24.93 19.88
N LEU A 297 14.38 -23.79 19.29
CA LEU A 297 15.02 -22.50 19.59
C LEU A 297 13.93 -21.50 20.06
N THR A 298 13.29 -20.84 19.11
CA THR A 298 12.14 -19.97 19.36
C THR A 298 11.00 -20.33 18.39
N PRO A 299 9.77 -19.91 18.64
CA PRO A 299 8.66 -20.23 17.75
C PRO A 299 8.83 -19.80 16.28
N THR A 300 9.62 -18.77 16.03
CA THR A 300 9.85 -18.23 14.68
C THR A 300 11.19 -18.64 14.07
N GLU A 301 11.98 -19.44 14.76
CA GLU A 301 13.24 -20.04 14.27
C GLU A 301 13.04 -21.52 13.99
N LEU A 302 12.61 -21.86 12.79
CA LEU A 302 12.37 -23.22 12.36
C LEU A 302 13.69 -23.86 11.85
N PRO A 303 13.80 -25.21 11.86
CA PRO A 303 14.93 -25.89 11.27
C PRO A 303 15.15 -25.55 9.80
N LEU A 304 16.39 -25.33 9.39
CA LEU A 304 16.74 -25.06 8.00
C LEU A 304 16.37 -26.24 7.09
N THR A 305 15.80 -25.93 5.92
CA THR A 305 15.62 -26.90 4.83
C THR A 305 16.81 -26.80 3.87
N TYR A 306 17.79 -27.70 4.02
CA TYR A 306 19.04 -27.67 3.27
C TYR A 306 18.83 -27.74 1.76
N ASP A 307 17.92 -28.59 1.29
CA ASP A 307 17.63 -28.72 -0.15
C ASP A 307 17.18 -27.38 -0.79
N ASP A 308 16.56 -26.48 -0.01
CA ASP A 308 16.17 -25.15 -0.45
C ASP A 308 17.33 -24.15 -0.35
N PHE A 309 18.26 -24.34 0.61
CA PHE A 309 19.35 -23.40 0.90
C PHE A 309 20.65 -23.68 0.12
N ASP A 310 20.96 -24.94 -0.17
CA ASP A 310 22.22 -25.33 -0.83
C ASP A 310 22.49 -24.56 -2.12
N PRO A 311 21.51 -24.36 -3.06
CA PRO A 311 21.72 -23.56 -4.25
C PRO A 311 22.10 -22.10 -3.97
N GLN A 312 21.60 -21.54 -2.86
CA GLN A 312 21.88 -20.18 -2.43
C GLN A 312 23.30 -20.07 -1.86
N MET A 313 23.71 -21.09 -1.11
CA MET A 313 25.04 -21.16 -0.56
C MET A 313 26.11 -21.31 -1.65
N GLU A 314 25.83 -22.07 -2.71
CA GLU A 314 26.70 -22.14 -3.90
C GLU A 314 26.92 -20.76 -4.54
N GLN A 315 25.87 -19.94 -4.65
CA GLN A 315 25.97 -18.59 -5.20
C GLN A 315 26.75 -17.63 -4.29
N ALA A 316 26.61 -17.78 -2.96
CA ALA A 316 27.39 -17.02 -2.01
C ALA A 316 28.88 -17.40 -2.05
N ILE A 317 29.20 -18.69 -2.24
CA ILE A 317 30.58 -19.19 -2.43
C ILE A 317 31.18 -18.65 -3.72
N ASP A 318 30.41 -18.59 -4.81
CA ASP A 318 30.85 -17.99 -6.08
C ASP A 318 31.24 -16.51 -5.92
N LEU A 319 30.52 -15.79 -5.07
CA LEU A 319 30.83 -14.40 -4.71
C LEU A 319 32.00 -14.27 -3.72
N MET A 320 32.11 -15.20 -2.77
CA MET A 320 33.10 -15.19 -1.69
C MET A 320 33.63 -16.60 -1.44
N GLU A 321 34.66 -17.00 -2.18
CA GLU A 321 35.22 -18.36 -2.18
C GLU A 321 35.57 -18.90 -0.77
N MET A 322 35.94 -18.00 0.16
CA MET A 322 36.24 -18.35 1.55
C MET A 322 35.10 -19.02 2.31
N LEU A 323 33.86 -18.86 1.85
CA LEU A 323 32.70 -19.50 2.46
C LEU A 323 32.64 -20.99 2.20
N GLY A 324 33.27 -21.48 1.11
CA GLY A 324 33.33 -22.92 0.77
C GLY A 324 34.19 -23.77 1.69
N ASP A 325 35.14 -23.16 2.39
CA ASP A 325 36.05 -23.85 3.33
C ASP A 325 35.55 -23.77 4.79
N ALA A 326 34.47 -23.04 5.06
CA ALA A 326 33.95 -22.82 6.40
C ALA A 326 32.73 -23.70 6.72
N GLU A 327 32.47 -23.91 8.00
CA GLU A 327 31.35 -24.72 8.48
C GLU A 327 30.09 -23.87 8.75
N ILE A 328 28.90 -24.42 8.51
CA ILE A 328 27.65 -23.82 8.98
C ILE A 328 27.53 -24.07 10.49
N ARG A 329 27.62 -23.02 11.28
CA ARG A 329 27.58 -23.07 12.74
C ARG A 329 26.18 -22.98 13.31
N TYR A 330 25.33 -22.23 12.60
CA TYR A 330 23.93 -21.97 12.95
C TYR A 330 23.15 -21.70 11.67
N ALA A 331 21.97 -22.24 11.57
CA ALA A 331 21.12 -21.98 10.42
C ALA A 331 19.63 -22.13 10.76
N ILE A 332 18.80 -21.30 10.17
CA ILE A 332 17.36 -21.28 10.40
C ILE A 332 16.54 -21.01 9.14
N ASN A 333 15.32 -21.49 9.20
CA ASN A 333 14.18 -20.97 8.47
C ASN A 333 13.48 -19.95 9.39
N GLY A 334 13.86 -18.67 9.32
CA GLY A 334 13.30 -17.62 10.14
C GLY A 334 11.97 -17.13 9.58
N LEU A 335 10.94 -16.98 10.42
CA LEU A 335 9.64 -16.48 9.97
C LEU A 335 9.60 -14.96 9.92
N LEU A 336 9.11 -14.43 8.81
CA LEU A 336 8.78 -13.02 8.61
C LEU A 336 7.35 -12.84 8.07
N SER A 337 6.82 -11.63 8.14
CA SER A 337 5.47 -11.33 7.66
C SER A 337 5.51 -10.85 6.21
N LEU A 338 4.70 -11.44 5.34
CA LEU A 338 4.44 -10.96 3.98
C LEU A 338 2.98 -10.53 3.82
N THR A 339 2.74 -9.55 2.95
CA THR A 339 1.43 -9.02 2.60
C THR A 339 1.15 -9.14 1.11
N PRO A 340 -0.10 -9.08 0.67
CA PRO A 340 -0.44 -9.23 -0.75
C PRO A 340 0.18 -8.20 -1.69
N ASP A 341 0.52 -7.02 -1.17
CA ASP A 341 1.07 -5.89 -1.93
C ASP A 341 2.42 -5.38 -1.42
N ALA A 342 3.07 -6.17 -0.57
CA ALA A 342 4.40 -5.89 -0.03
C ALA A 342 4.52 -4.70 0.94
N ASN A 343 3.43 -4.04 1.27
CA ASN A 343 3.44 -2.91 2.20
C ASN A 343 2.97 -3.33 3.60
N PRO A 344 3.37 -2.61 4.65
CA PRO A 344 2.85 -2.82 6.00
C PRO A 344 1.32 -2.70 6.07
N VAL A 345 0.74 -3.22 7.16
CA VAL A 345 -0.71 -3.17 7.40
C VAL A 345 -0.95 -2.38 8.68
N LEU A 346 -1.26 -1.09 8.52
CA LEU A 346 -1.30 -0.11 9.59
C LEU A 346 -2.66 0.58 9.70
N GLY A 347 -3.00 1.03 10.91
CA GLY A 347 -4.19 1.83 11.14
C GLY A 347 -5.33 1.09 11.83
N GLU A 348 -6.44 1.79 12.05
CA GLU A 348 -7.65 1.22 12.66
C GLU A 348 -8.33 0.24 11.69
N THR A 349 -8.72 -0.93 12.20
CA THR A 349 -9.36 -1.95 11.37
C THR A 349 -10.75 -1.50 10.92
N PRO A 350 -11.15 -1.71 9.64
CA PRO A 350 -12.48 -1.32 9.17
C PRO A 350 -13.63 -2.08 9.84
N GLU A 351 -13.38 -3.28 10.33
CA GLU A 351 -14.37 -4.18 10.94
C GLU A 351 -14.67 -3.83 12.40
N VAL A 352 -13.64 -3.35 13.15
CA VAL A 352 -13.74 -3.16 14.60
C VAL A 352 -13.10 -1.84 14.99
N ARG A 353 -13.90 -0.93 15.52
CA ARG A 353 -13.43 0.37 16.02
C ARG A 353 -12.51 0.19 17.22
N ASN A 354 -11.51 1.07 17.31
CA ASN A 354 -10.49 1.11 18.34
C ASN A 354 -9.58 -0.15 18.38
N LEU A 355 -9.70 -1.04 17.39
CA LEU A 355 -8.75 -2.10 17.15
C LEU A 355 -7.78 -1.66 16.05
N TRP A 356 -6.51 -1.52 16.42
CA TRP A 356 -5.47 -1.00 15.54
C TRP A 356 -4.51 -2.10 15.11
N SER A 357 -4.03 -2.00 13.88
CA SER A 357 -2.98 -2.83 13.31
C SER A 357 -1.66 -2.06 13.22
N ALA A 358 -0.57 -2.67 13.68
CA ALA A 358 0.81 -2.25 13.45
C ALA A 358 1.60 -3.50 13.04
N ALA A 359 1.24 -4.09 11.90
CA ALA A 359 1.67 -5.41 11.46
C ALA A 359 2.40 -5.41 10.13
N ALA A 360 3.09 -6.50 9.83
CA ALA A 360 3.92 -6.68 8.64
C ALA A 360 5.02 -5.62 8.50
N VAL A 361 5.71 -5.35 9.59
CA VAL A 361 6.75 -4.34 9.72
C VAL A 361 8.09 -5.02 9.96
N TRP A 362 9.10 -4.60 9.22
CA TRP A 362 10.45 -5.13 9.34
C TRP A 362 11.32 -4.22 10.22
N ILE A 363 12.51 -4.72 10.59
CA ILE A 363 13.41 -4.03 11.52
C ILE A 363 13.80 -2.62 11.01
N LYS A 364 14.04 -2.50 9.70
CA LYS A 364 14.54 -1.26 9.09
C LYS A 364 13.58 -0.07 9.25
N GLU A 365 12.26 -0.30 9.26
CA GLU A 365 11.25 0.74 9.43
C GLU A 365 10.48 0.65 10.76
N GLY A 366 10.82 -0.29 11.63
CA GLY A 366 10.07 -0.60 12.85
C GLY A 366 9.81 0.60 13.78
N PRO A 367 10.84 1.32 14.25
CA PRO A 367 10.66 2.50 15.10
C PRO A 367 9.89 3.64 14.42
N GLY A 368 10.15 3.94 13.14
CA GLY A 368 9.46 4.97 12.37
C GLY A 368 7.98 4.66 12.17
N ILE A 369 7.65 3.41 11.84
CA ILE A 369 6.25 2.96 11.73
C ILE A 369 5.55 3.01 13.09
N ALA A 370 6.23 2.67 14.18
CA ALA A 370 5.67 2.78 15.52
C ALA A 370 5.31 4.25 15.85
N GLN A 371 6.17 5.20 15.47
CA GLN A 371 5.87 6.63 15.60
C GLN A 371 4.69 7.04 14.72
N LEU A 372 4.66 6.61 13.46
CA LEU A 372 3.56 6.91 12.53
C LEU A 372 2.21 6.45 13.09
N VAL A 373 2.13 5.23 13.63
CA VAL A 373 0.89 4.70 14.24
C VAL A 373 0.53 5.47 15.52
N ALA A 374 1.52 5.83 16.35
CA ALA A 374 1.29 6.63 17.55
C ALA A 374 0.74 8.03 17.21
N GLU A 375 1.29 8.70 16.19
CA GLU A 375 0.76 9.96 15.69
C GLU A 375 -0.66 9.81 15.14
N TRP A 376 -0.92 8.75 14.38
CA TRP A 376 -2.24 8.47 13.81
C TRP A 376 -3.29 8.29 14.90
N MET A 377 -2.99 7.50 15.92
CA MET A 377 -3.86 7.33 17.09
C MET A 377 -4.10 8.65 17.85
N THR A 378 -3.09 9.52 17.91
CA THR A 378 -3.14 10.76 18.68
C THR A 378 -3.85 11.88 17.94
N TYR A 379 -3.59 12.06 16.66
CA TYR A 379 -4.02 13.21 15.86
C TYR A 379 -5.11 12.88 14.83
N GLY A 380 -5.53 11.61 14.73
CA GLY A 380 -6.50 11.13 13.73
C GLY A 380 -5.92 10.90 12.34
N TYR A 381 -4.70 11.39 12.07
CA TYR A 381 -3.88 11.10 10.88
C TYR A 381 -2.41 11.45 11.20
N PRO A 382 -1.41 10.72 10.69
CA PRO A 382 -0.01 11.01 10.99
C PRO A 382 0.48 12.28 10.29
N HIS A 383 1.45 12.96 10.92
CA HIS A 383 2.13 14.14 10.35
C HIS A 383 3.36 13.76 9.55
N MET A 384 4.08 12.72 9.99
CA MET A 384 5.42 12.44 9.50
C MET A 384 5.47 11.99 8.04
N CYS A 385 4.49 11.24 7.57
CA CYS A 385 4.34 10.89 6.15
C CYS A 385 2.93 10.38 5.83
N ASP A 386 2.61 10.22 4.54
CA ASP A 386 1.32 9.67 4.09
C ASP A 386 1.29 8.14 4.29
N PRO A 387 0.37 7.59 5.10
CA PRO A 387 0.22 6.16 5.28
C PRO A 387 -0.57 5.47 4.15
N HIS A 388 -0.88 6.17 3.05
CA HIS A 388 -1.78 5.72 1.98
C HIS A 388 -1.52 4.27 1.55
N GLY A 389 -0.27 3.95 1.19
CA GLY A 389 0.12 2.60 0.75
C GLY A 389 0.11 1.54 1.85
N SER A 390 0.04 1.94 3.13
CA SER A 390 0.10 1.05 4.29
C SER A 390 -1.21 0.98 5.08
N ASP A 391 -2.19 1.84 4.79
CA ASP A 391 -3.50 1.88 5.46
C ASP A 391 -4.24 0.54 5.28
N ILE A 392 -4.60 -0.13 6.40
CA ILE A 392 -5.31 -1.41 6.39
C ILE A 392 -6.64 -1.35 5.63
N SER A 393 -7.28 -0.19 5.61
CA SER A 393 -8.55 0.02 4.93
C SER A 393 -8.46 -0.01 3.39
N ARG A 394 -7.23 -0.07 2.82
CA ARG A 394 -7.01 -0.21 1.38
C ARG A 394 -7.49 -1.55 0.79
N PHE A 395 -7.58 -2.57 1.62
CA PHE A 395 -7.93 -3.92 1.18
C PHE A 395 -9.44 -4.13 1.02
N TYR A 396 -9.82 -4.64 -0.12
CA TYR A 396 -11.18 -5.11 -0.37
C TYR A 396 -11.42 -6.52 0.21
N PRO A 397 -12.67 -6.96 0.42
CA PRO A 397 -12.96 -8.27 1.01
C PRO A 397 -12.30 -9.46 0.32
N HIS A 398 -12.20 -9.44 -1.02
CA HIS A 398 -11.56 -10.52 -1.77
C HIS A 398 -10.03 -10.57 -1.58
N GLU A 399 -9.39 -9.43 -1.31
CA GLU A 399 -7.96 -9.33 -1.05
C GLU A 399 -7.56 -9.83 0.34
N LYS A 400 -8.54 -9.96 1.24
CA LYS A 400 -8.37 -10.46 2.61
C LYS A 400 -8.55 -11.98 2.76
N THR A 401 -8.84 -12.70 1.66
CA THR A 401 -8.97 -14.15 1.69
C THR A 401 -7.60 -14.83 1.75
N GLU A 402 -7.49 -15.94 2.50
CA GLU A 402 -6.24 -16.71 2.59
C GLU A 402 -5.73 -17.13 1.20
N TRP A 403 -6.63 -17.46 0.30
CA TRP A 403 -6.30 -17.81 -1.08
C TRP A 403 -5.62 -16.66 -1.84
N HIS A 404 -6.15 -15.42 -1.71
CA HIS A 404 -5.55 -14.24 -2.35
C HIS A 404 -4.22 -13.89 -1.70
N ILE A 405 -4.19 -13.85 -0.37
CA ILE A 405 -2.98 -13.51 0.41
C ILE A 405 -1.83 -14.45 0.02
N ASN A 406 -2.05 -15.77 0.09
CA ASN A 406 -1.02 -16.75 -0.19
C ASN A 406 -0.52 -16.69 -1.65
N ALA A 407 -1.41 -16.52 -2.63
CA ALA A 407 -1.01 -16.43 -4.03
C ALA A 407 -0.14 -15.18 -4.30
N ARG A 408 -0.54 -14.03 -3.77
CA ARG A 408 0.22 -12.77 -3.90
C ARG A 408 1.54 -12.81 -3.14
N CYS A 409 1.56 -13.35 -1.93
CA CYS A 409 2.79 -13.50 -1.14
C CYS A 409 3.77 -14.49 -1.78
N ASN A 410 3.30 -15.59 -2.37
CA ASN A 410 4.14 -16.47 -3.16
C ASN A 410 4.82 -15.74 -4.33
N GLU A 411 4.06 -14.93 -5.07
CA GLU A 411 4.61 -14.15 -6.18
C GLU A 411 5.57 -13.06 -5.70
N HIS A 412 5.25 -12.41 -4.57
CA HIS A 412 6.04 -11.30 -4.05
C HIS A 412 7.38 -11.75 -3.48
N PHE A 413 7.45 -12.90 -2.85
CA PHE A 413 8.64 -13.35 -2.12
C PHE A 413 9.93 -13.23 -2.96
N ASN A 414 9.93 -13.79 -4.16
CA ASN A 414 11.07 -13.74 -5.06
C ASN A 414 11.25 -12.38 -5.77
N LYS A 415 10.36 -11.40 -5.55
CA LYS A 415 10.50 -10.02 -6.05
C LYS A 415 11.10 -9.06 -5.02
N THR A 416 11.40 -9.53 -3.81
CA THR A 416 11.90 -8.69 -2.70
C THR A 416 13.15 -7.90 -3.10
N TYR A 417 14.08 -8.50 -3.84
CA TYR A 417 15.27 -7.85 -4.43
C TYR A 417 15.11 -7.62 -5.94
N GLY A 418 13.92 -7.79 -6.48
CA GLY A 418 13.64 -7.65 -7.91
C GLY A 418 13.76 -6.21 -8.43
N ILE A 419 14.01 -6.08 -9.72
CA ILE A 419 13.92 -4.78 -10.40
C ILE A 419 12.45 -4.41 -10.56
N VAL A 420 12.03 -3.28 -10.00
CA VAL A 420 10.66 -2.79 -10.13
C VAL A 420 10.51 -2.02 -11.44
N HIS A 421 9.55 -2.47 -12.27
CA HIS A 421 9.21 -1.81 -13.53
C HIS A 421 8.01 -0.86 -13.36
N PRO A 422 7.97 0.27 -14.08
CA PRO A 422 6.80 1.13 -14.07
C PRO A 422 5.54 0.35 -14.46
N ARG A 423 4.50 0.42 -13.60
CA ARG A 423 3.21 -0.26 -13.79
C ARG A 423 3.30 -1.78 -13.89
N GLU A 424 4.29 -2.38 -13.27
CA GLU A 424 4.42 -3.83 -13.23
C GLU A 424 3.15 -4.47 -12.72
N GLN A 425 2.74 -5.55 -13.36
CA GLN A 425 1.51 -6.26 -13.05
C GLN A 425 1.78 -7.54 -12.28
N TRP A 426 0.86 -7.86 -11.39
CA TRP A 426 0.81 -9.17 -10.76
C TRP A 426 0.35 -10.22 -11.77
N ALA A 427 0.97 -11.39 -11.74
CA ALA A 427 0.54 -12.54 -12.53
C ALA A 427 -0.56 -13.35 -11.82
N SER A 428 -0.50 -13.42 -10.48
CA SER A 428 -1.48 -14.13 -9.66
C SER A 428 -2.74 -13.32 -9.43
N GLN A 429 -3.84 -13.99 -9.10
CA GLN A 429 -5.12 -13.37 -8.71
C GLN A 429 -5.68 -12.38 -9.73
N ARG A 430 -5.59 -12.77 -11.01
CA ARG A 430 -6.15 -12.02 -12.14
C ARG A 430 -7.59 -12.44 -12.42
N GLY A 431 -8.33 -11.56 -13.07
CA GLY A 431 -9.69 -11.83 -13.53
C GLY A 431 -10.74 -11.89 -12.43
N LEU A 432 -10.49 -11.34 -11.24
CA LEU A 432 -11.40 -11.41 -10.09
C LEU A 432 -12.64 -10.55 -10.27
N ARG A 433 -12.47 -9.37 -10.86
CA ARG A 433 -13.55 -8.42 -11.12
C ARG A 433 -13.48 -8.02 -12.59
N ARG A 434 -14.60 -8.13 -13.29
CA ARG A 434 -14.71 -7.81 -14.73
C ARG A 434 -15.90 -6.91 -14.95
N SER A 435 -15.70 -5.87 -15.77
CA SER A 435 -16.81 -5.04 -16.23
C SER A 435 -17.74 -5.83 -17.18
N PRO A 436 -18.97 -5.39 -17.39
CA PRO A 436 -19.82 -6.00 -18.39
C PRO A 436 -19.27 -5.86 -19.81
N PHE A 437 -18.30 -4.96 -20.02
CA PHE A 437 -17.66 -4.70 -21.32
C PHE A 437 -16.51 -5.67 -21.61
N TYR A 438 -15.99 -6.38 -20.61
CA TYR A 438 -14.78 -7.20 -20.69
C TYR A 438 -14.70 -8.07 -21.93
N THR A 439 -15.77 -8.76 -22.30
CA THR A 439 -15.77 -9.65 -23.48
C THR A 439 -15.66 -8.89 -24.81
N ARG A 440 -16.19 -7.66 -24.88
CA ARG A 440 -16.03 -6.77 -26.04
C ARG A 440 -14.62 -6.24 -26.13
N GLU A 441 -14.06 -5.88 -24.99
CA GLU A 441 -12.71 -5.36 -24.86
C GLU A 441 -11.67 -6.43 -25.19
N GLU A 442 -11.85 -7.65 -24.68
CA GLU A 442 -11.01 -8.80 -25.01
C GLU A 442 -11.02 -9.08 -26.53
N ALA A 443 -12.20 -9.06 -27.15
CA ALA A 443 -12.34 -9.24 -28.60
C ALA A 443 -11.64 -8.10 -29.41
N LEU A 444 -11.48 -6.91 -28.85
CA LEU A 444 -10.76 -5.78 -29.43
C LEU A 444 -9.26 -5.79 -29.10
N GLY A 445 -8.80 -6.84 -28.41
CA GLY A 445 -7.39 -7.03 -28.05
C GLY A 445 -6.93 -6.11 -26.93
N ALA A 446 -7.77 -5.92 -25.91
CA ALA A 446 -7.39 -5.15 -24.73
C ALA A 446 -6.23 -5.82 -23.97
N THR A 447 -5.26 -5.03 -23.56
CA THR A 447 -4.28 -5.42 -22.55
C THR A 447 -4.80 -4.91 -21.20
N PHE A 448 -5.07 -5.83 -20.27
CA PHE A 448 -5.66 -5.51 -18.98
C PHE A 448 -4.62 -5.34 -17.90
N PHE A 449 -4.80 -4.30 -17.06
CA PHE A 449 -4.05 -4.08 -15.84
C PHE A 449 -4.96 -4.23 -14.63
N ASP A 450 -4.41 -4.79 -13.55
CA ASP A 450 -5.13 -4.95 -12.29
C ASP A 450 -5.33 -3.60 -11.58
N ALA A 451 -6.55 -3.36 -11.14
CA ALA A 451 -6.89 -2.26 -10.27
C ALA A 451 -7.80 -2.76 -9.14
N ARG A 452 -7.21 -3.20 -8.03
CA ARG A 452 -7.94 -3.80 -6.90
C ARG A 452 -8.89 -4.92 -7.34
N GLY A 453 -8.34 -5.83 -8.14
CA GLY A 453 -9.05 -6.98 -8.69
C GLY A 453 -9.83 -6.72 -9.98
N TRP A 454 -10.09 -5.45 -10.35
CA TRP A 454 -10.67 -5.12 -11.64
C TRP A 454 -9.67 -5.33 -12.78
N GLU A 455 -10.08 -6.02 -13.84
CA GLU A 455 -9.38 -6.04 -15.12
C GLU A 455 -9.70 -4.75 -15.88
N ARG A 456 -8.74 -3.86 -16.00
CA ARG A 456 -8.90 -2.52 -16.54
C ARG A 456 -8.10 -2.37 -17.82
N PRO A 457 -8.74 -2.09 -18.99
CA PRO A 457 -8.02 -1.97 -20.26
C PRO A 457 -6.99 -0.84 -20.21
N GLN A 458 -5.75 -1.16 -20.51
CA GLN A 458 -4.66 -0.18 -20.55
C GLN A 458 -4.48 0.41 -21.95
N TRP A 459 -4.61 -0.40 -23.00
CA TRP A 459 -4.66 -0.08 -24.43
C TRP A 459 -5.30 -1.23 -25.20
N TYR A 460 -5.55 -1.00 -26.52
CA TYR A 460 -6.17 -2.01 -27.40
C TYR A 460 -5.35 -2.26 -28.65
N SER A 461 -5.00 -3.51 -28.95
CA SER A 461 -4.24 -3.88 -30.15
C SER A 461 -5.02 -3.65 -31.45
N SER A 462 -6.35 -3.67 -31.44
CA SER A 462 -7.19 -3.28 -32.58
C SER A 462 -6.91 -1.85 -33.08
N ASN A 463 -6.31 -1.00 -32.25
CA ASN A 463 -5.94 0.37 -32.58
C ASN A 463 -4.56 0.51 -33.25
N GLU A 464 -3.80 -0.58 -33.43
CA GLU A 464 -2.52 -0.57 -34.19
C GLU A 464 -2.73 -0.08 -35.63
N LYS A 465 -3.91 -0.27 -36.20
CA LYS A 465 -4.33 0.32 -37.49
C LYS A 465 -4.14 1.84 -37.58
N LEU A 466 -4.17 2.54 -36.43
CA LEU A 466 -3.95 3.98 -36.34
C LEU A 466 -2.51 4.39 -36.68
N GLN A 467 -1.56 3.45 -36.80
CA GLN A 467 -0.20 3.74 -37.26
C GLN A 467 -0.19 4.38 -38.66
N ALA A 468 -1.12 4.02 -39.50
CA ALA A 468 -1.26 4.62 -40.83
C ALA A 468 -1.64 6.11 -40.77
N LYS A 469 -2.42 6.50 -39.76
CA LYS A 469 -2.89 7.87 -39.54
C LYS A 469 -1.93 8.70 -38.69
N TYR A 470 -1.31 8.08 -37.67
CA TYR A 470 -0.44 8.73 -36.70
C TYR A 470 0.93 8.02 -36.59
N PRO A 471 1.75 7.97 -37.65
CA PRO A 471 2.99 7.20 -37.65
C PRO A 471 3.97 7.66 -36.56
N ALA A 472 4.04 8.95 -36.24
CA ALA A 472 4.92 9.48 -35.20
C ALA A 472 4.52 9.04 -33.77
N ALA A 473 3.27 8.66 -33.55
CA ALA A 473 2.80 8.16 -32.24
C ALA A 473 3.41 6.80 -31.88
N PHE A 474 3.81 6.03 -32.89
CA PHE A 474 4.35 4.67 -32.73
C PHE A 474 5.87 4.62 -32.50
N THR A 475 6.49 5.73 -32.13
CA THR A 475 7.90 5.74 -31.74
C THR A 475 8.11 4.89 -30.47
N PRO A 476 8.90 3.81 -30.54
CA PRO A 476 9.11 2.93 -29.38
C PRO A 476 9.99 3.63 -28.33
N ARG A 477 9.84 3.20 -27.08
CA ARG A 477 10.80 3.51 -26.01
C ARG A 477 12.05 2.67 -26.20
N THR A 478 13.21 3.24 -25.89
CA THR A 478 14.53 2.64 -26.13
C THR A 478 15.03 1.80 -24.95
N HIS A 479 14.52 2.03 -23.75
CA HIS A 479 14.90 1.30 -22.55
C HIS A 479 13.86 0.25 -22.19
N GLU A 480 14.30 -1.00 -22.03
CA GLU A 480 13.45 -2.14 -21.68
C GLU A 480 12.68 -1.89 -20.37
N TRP A 481 13.32 -1.26 -19.39
CA TRP A 481 12.73 -0.99 -18.09
C TRP A 481 11.41 -0.21 -18.16
N ASP A 482 11.33 0.84 -18.99
CA ASP A 482 10.13 1.67 -19.12
C ASP A 482 9.23 1.27 -20.30
N ALA A 483 9.72 0.37 -21.16
CA ALA A 483 8.97 -0.19 -22.29
C ALA A 483 8.15 -1.43 -21.94
N ARG A 484 8.57 -2.22 -20.93
CA ARG A 484 8.00 -3.55 -20.62
C ARG A 484 6.47 -3.53 -20.41
N TRP A 485 5.96 -2.54 -19.71
CA TRP A 485 4.54 -2.39 -19.39
C TRP A 485 3.91 -1.16 -20.08
N TRP A 486 4.35 -0.89 -21.30
CA TRP A 486 3.88 0.22 -22.12
C TRP A 486 3.77 -0.19 -23.58
N ASN A 487 2.84 0.47 -24.31
CA ASN A 487 2.71 0.29 -25.76
C ASN A 487 2.48 1.64 -26.43
N PRO A 488 3.15 1.96 -27.56
CA PRO A 488 3.00 3.21 -28.28
C PRO A 488 1.58 3.44 -28.83
N VAL A 489 0.77 2.39 -28.97
CA VAL A 489 -0.63 2.52 -29.40
C VAL A 489 -1.42 3.46 -28.50
N THR A 490 -1.07 3.58 -27.22
CA THR A 490 -1.68 4.52 -26.27
C THR A 490 -1.59 5.97 -26.78
N ASN A 491 -0.48 6.35 -27.42
CA ASN A 491 -0.34 7.69 -27.98
C ASN A 491 -1.29 7.91 -29.17
N ALA A 492 -1.49 6.90 -30.00
CA ALA A 492 -2.40 6.95 -31.14
C ALA A 492 -3.87 6.98 -30.69
N GLU A 493 -4.22 6.22 -29.64
CA GLU A 493 -5.54 6.28 -28.99
C GLU A 493 -5.85 7.70 -28.49
N HIS A 494 -4.87 8.35 -27.85
CA HIS A 494 -5.02 9.73 -27.40
C HIS A 494 -5.26 10.69 -28.55
N LEU A 495 -4.48 10.60 -29.64
CA LEU A 495 -4.64 11.45 -30.81
C LEU A 495 -6.00 11.22 -31.51
N GLN A 496 -6.43 9.97 -31.64
CA GLN A 496 -7.73 9.66 -32.25
C GLN A 496 -8.91 10.19 -31.41
N MET A 497 -8.84 10.07 -30.07
CA MET A 497 -9.85 10.66 -29.18
C MET A 497 -9.91 12.18 -29.37
N ARG A 498 -8.76 12.85 -29.47
CA ARG A 498 -8.65 14.29 -29.64
C ARG A 498 -9.15 14.76 -31.01
N ASP A 499 -8.94 13.96 -32.05
CA ASP A 499 -9.32 14.31 -33.42
C ASP A 499 -10.75 13.89 -33.77
N SER A 500 -11.32 12.91 -33.06
CA SER A 500 -12.64 12.36 -33.35
C SER A 500 -13.43 11.99 -32.09
N VAL A 501 -13.48 10.71 -31.69
CA VAL A 501 -14.21 10.24 -30.52
C VAL A 501 -13.63 8.94 -30.01
N GLY A 502 -13.51 8.83 -28.68
CA GLY A 502 -13.05 7.63 -27.98
C GLY A 502 -13.95 7.26 -26.81
N VAL A 503 -13.99 5.97 -26.50
CA VAL A 503 -14.74 5.38 -25.39
C VAL A 503 -13.78 4.75 -24.39
N VAL A 504 -13.94 5.06 -23.10
CA VAL A 504 -13.12 4.55 -22.01
C VAL A 504 -14.00 3.78 -21.02
N ASP A 505 -13.61 2.56 -20.64
CA ASP A 505 -14.22 1.86 -19.50
C ASP A 505 -13.74 2.46 -18.18
N LEU A 506 -14.66 3.01 -17.40
CA LEU A 506 -14.43 3.62 -16.10
C LEU A 506 -15.12 2.84 -14.96
N THR A 507 -15.61 1.64 -15.22
CA THR A 507 -16.36 0.81 -14.26
C THR A 507 -15.59 0.52 -12.98
N ALA A 508 -14.26 0.60 -13.00
CA ALA A 508 -13.44 0.41 -11.81
C ALA A 508 -13.52 1.58 -10.79
N PHE A 509 -14.14 2.69 -11.11
CA PHE A 509 -14.39 3.76 -10.14
C PHE A 509 -15.32 3.29 -9.03
N ASN A 510 -15.19 3.90 -7.85
CA ASN A 510 -16.08 3.59 -6.74
C ASN A 510 -17.20 4.62 -6.71
N GLU A 511 -18.42 4.13 -6.53
CA GLU A 511 -19.64 4.91 -6.53
C GLU A 511 -20.40 4.69 -5.23
N PHE A 512 -20.56 5.76 -4.44
CA PHE A 512 -21.20 5.72 -3.12
C PHE A 512 -22.43 6.62 -3.11
N ASP A 513 -23.60 6.03 -2.88
CA ASP A 513 -24.85 6.79 -2.71
C ASP A 513 -25.05 7.15 -1.23
N PHE A 514 -25.32 8.44 -1.00
CA PHE A 514 -25.66 8.99 0.30
C PHE A 514 -27.07 9.57 0.24
N GLU A 515 -27.90 9.16 1.20
CA GLU A 515 -29.31 9.59 1.26
C GLU A 515 -29.73 9.96 2.67
N GLY A 516 -30.75 10.85 2.77
CA GLY A 516 -31.35 11.24 4.03
C GLY A 516 -31.39 12.76 4.25
N ALA A 517 -32.19 13.21 5.20
CA ALA A 517 -32.42 14.64 5.45
C ALA A 517 -31.13 15.39 5.84
N GLY A 518 -30.19 14.74 6.52
CA GLY A 518 -28.92 15.33 6.96
C GLY A 518 -27.77 15.24 5.92
N VAL A 519 -28.01 14.72 4.71
CA VAL A 519 -26.94 14.40 3.76
C VAL A 519 -26.13 15.63 3.31
N VAL A 520 -26.78 16.78 3.10
CA VAL A 520 -26.10 18.03 2.72
C VAL A 520 -25.17 18.50 3.82
N GLU A 521 -25.64 18.47 5.07
CA GLU A 521 -24.86 18.86 6.24
C GLU A 521 -23.68 17.90 6.43
N TYR A 522 -23.89 16.58 6.31
CA TYR A 522 -22.86 15.57 6.42
C TYR A 522 -21.78 15.73 5.35
N LEU A 523 -22.15 15.79 4.06
CA LEU A 523 -21.16 15.94 2.99
C LEU A 523 -20.45 17.30 3.05
N ASN A 524 -21.12 18.34 3.52
CA ASN A 524 -20.48 19.61 3.81
C ASN A 524 -19.50 19.55 4.99
N TYR A 525 -19.73 18.68 5.97
CA TYR A 525 -18.78 18.41 7.05
C TYR A 525 -17.53 17.66 6.54
N MET A 526 -17.72 16.72 5.62
CA MET A 526 -16.63 15.89 5.09
C MET A 526 -15.75 16.60 4.06
N CYS A 527 -16.31 17.48 3.25
CA CYS A 527 -15.67 17.99 2.04
C CYS A 527 -15.32 19.49 2.14
N VAL A 528 -14.28 19.90 1.40
CA VAL A 528 -13.83 21.30 1.36
C VAL A 528 -14.83 22.21 0.67
N ASN A 529 -15.35 21.81 -0.51
CA ASN A 529 -16.29 22.61 -1.28
C ASN A 529 -17.73 22.37 -0.82
N SER A 530 -18.57 23.39 -0.92
CA SER A 530 -19.99 23.25 -0.63
C SER A 530 -20.67 22.33 -1.66
N VAL A 531 -21.37 21.32 -1.14
CA VAL A 531 -22.18 20.40 -1.96
C VAL A 531 -23.64 20.88 -2.11
N ASP A 532 -24.00 21.99 -1.46
CA ASP A 532 -25.34 22.58 -1.60
C ASP A 532 -25.48 23.32 -2.93
N VAL A 533 -25.56 22.55 -3.99
CA VAL A 533 -25.76 23.00 -5.38
C VAL A 533 -27.15 22.55 -5.86
N PRO A 534 -27.71 23.11 -6.91
CA PRO A 534 -29.00 22.64 -7.47
C PRO A 534 -28.98 21.15 -7.83
N VAL A 535 -30.13 20.47 -7.69
CA VAL A 535 -30.30 19.10 -8.18
C VAL A 535 -29.91 19.03 -9.67
N GLY A 536 -29.22 17.98 -10.08
CA GLY A 536 -28.68 17.83 -11.41
C GLY A 536 -27.38 18.59 -11.67
N ARG A 537 -26.68 19.01 -10.61
CA ARG A 537 -25.33 19.61 -10.67
C ARG A 537 -24.34 18.76 -9.90
N SER A 538 -23.07 18.94 -10.21
CA SER A 538 -21.95 18.27 -9.54
C SER A 538 -20.98 19.25 -8.94
N VAL A 539 -20.15 18.75 -8.00
CA VAL A 539 -19.05 19.46 -7.35
C VAL A 539 -17.82 18.56 -7.35
N TYR A 540 -16.71 19.05 -7.87
CA TYR A 540 -15.40 18.47 -7.60
C TYR A 540 -14.89 19.07 -6.29
N THR A 541 -14.39 18.22 -5.38
CA THR A 541 -13.95 18.68 -4.06
C THR A 541 -12.81 17.81 -3.50
N PRO A 542 -11.80 18.43 -2.89
CA PRO A 542 -10.87 17.72 -2.02
C PRO A 542 -11.57 17.11 -0.80
N LEU A 543 -11.05 15.98 -0.35
CA LEU A 543 -11.21 15.38 0.97
C LEU A 543 -9.89 15.53 1.70
N LEU A 544 -9.85 16.23 2.84
CA LEU A 544 -8.61 16.54 3.53
C LEU A 544 -8.45 15.75 4.83
N THR A 545 -7.20 15.56 5.21
CA THR A 545 -6.83 15.09 6.56
C THR A 545 -7.07 16.20 7.60
N PRO A 546 -7.07 15.91 8.91
CA PRO A 546 -7.13 16.93 9.95
C PRO A 546 -6.02 18.01 9.86
N HIS A 547 -4.93 17.71 9.14
CA HIS A 547 -3.79 18.62 8.95
C HIS A 547 -3.88 19.45 7.66
N GLY A 548 -4.93 19.24 6.85
CA GLY A 548 -5.18 19.98 5.62
C GLY A 548 -4.51 19.45 4.38
N GLY A 549 -3.82 18.31 4.46
CA GLY A 549 -3.29 17.58 3.30
C GLY A 549 -4.37 16.74 2.61
N PHE A 550 -4.15 16.37 1.35
CA PHE A 550 -5.10 15.56 0.60
C PHE A 550 -5.24 14.14 1.18
N ARG A 551 -6.47 13.77 1.50
CA ARG A 551 -6.88 12.40 1.83
C ARG A 551 -7.49 11.71 0.61
N GLY A 552 -8.09 12.48 -0.28
CA GLY A 552 -8.73 12.07 -1.51
C GLY A 552 -9.21 13.27 -2.33
N ASP A 553 -9.63 13.01 -3.55
CA ASP A 553 -10.33 13.95 -4.41
C ASP A 553 -11.57 13.27 -5.00
N LEU A 554 -12.67 14.00 -5.04
CA LEU A 554 -13.99 13.44 -5.24
C LEU A 554 -14.78 14.26 -6.25
N THR A 555 -15.63 13.57 -7.02
CA THR A 555 -16.74 14.20 -7.72
C THR A 555 -18.06 13.83 -7.05
N ILE A 556 -18.85 14.82 -6.67
CA ILE A 556 -20.12 14.64 -5.99
C ILE A 556 -21.25 15.12 -6.88
N GLN A 557 -22.17 14.23 -7.22
CA GLN A 557 -23.36 14.49 -8.03
C GLN A 557 -24.58 14.64 -7.12
N ARG A 558 -25.34 15.75 -7.22
CA ARG A 558 -26.64 15.88 -6.55
C ARG A 558 -27.74 15.32 -7.42
N LEU A 559 -28.15 14.08 -7.16
CA LEU A 559 -29.18 13.37 -7.94
C LEU A 559 -30.59 13.71 -7.49
N GLY A 560 -30.79 14.13 -6.23
CA GLY A 560 -32.07 14.50 -5.66
C GLY A 560 -31.92 15.50 -4.53
N GLN A 561 -33.04 15.91 -3.94
CA GLN A 561 -33.03 16.86 -2.82
C GLN A 561 -32.19 16.31 -1.65
N HIS A 562 -32.30 15.02 -1.39
CA HIS A 562 -31.64 14.30 -0.30
C HIS A 562 -30.89 13.06 -0.79
N HIS A 563 -30.45 13.06 -2.05
CA HIS A 563 -29.70 11.96 -2.66
C HIS A 563 -28.48 12.50 -3.41
N PHE A 564 -27.31 12.01 -3.04
CA PHE A 564 -26.01 12.36 -3.63
C PHE A 564 -25.23 11.09 -3.99
N ARG A 565 -24.52 11.15 -5.09
CA ARG A 565 -23.54 10.14 -5.48
C ARG A 565 -22.15 10.74 -5.40
N VAL A 566 -21.28 10.05 -4.65
CA VAL A 566 -19.84 10.35 -4.56
C VAL A 566 -19.10 9.37 -5.43
N ILE A 567 -18.21 9.87 -6.30
CA ILE A 567 -17.38 9.09 -7.21
C ILE A 567 -15.93 9.30 -6.82
N THR A 568 -15.21 8.19 -6.59
CA THR A 568 -13.80 8.20 -6.21
C THR A 568 -12.94 7.31 -7.11
N GLY A 569 -11.61 7.43 -7.00
CA GLY A 569 -10.65 6.69 -7.79
C GLY A 569 -10.71 5.18 -7.55
N ALA A 570 -10.32 4.39 -8.56
CA ALA A 570 -10.36 2.93 -8.53
C ALA A 570 -9.53 2.29 -7.42
N PHE A 571 -8.43 2.92 -7.00
CA PHE A 571 -7.52 2.40 -5.99
C PHE A 571 -7.90 2.77 -4.55
N ASP A 572 -8.71 3.80 -4.37
CA ASP A 572 -9.00 4.42 -3.07
C ASP A 572 -10.30 3.98 -2.42
N GLY A 573 -11.14 3.23 -3.13
CA GLY A 573 -12.50 2.93 -2.70
C GLY A 573 -12.62 2.26 -1.33
N GLY A 574 -11.71 1.36 -0.96
CA GLY A 574 -11.70 0.73 0.37
C GLY A 574 -11.44 1.77 1.47
N ARG A 575 -10.43 2.62 1.27
CA ARG A 575 -10.05 3.70 2.19
C ARG A 575 -11.17 4.73 2.32
N ASP A 576 -11.78 5.13 1.22
CA ASP A 576 -12.85 6.11 1.19
C ASP A 576 -14.13 5.56 1.81
N ASN A 577 -14.49 4.31 1.51
CA ASN A 577 -15.60 3.61 2.13
C ASN A 577 -15.47 3.60 3.67
N TYR A 578 -14.29 3.20 4.19
CA TYR A 578 -14.02 3.22 5.62
C TYR A 578 -14.15 4.64 6.20
N TRP A 579 -13.52 5.64 5.58
CA TRP A 579 -13.49 7.02 6.05
C TRP A 579 -14.90 7.63 6.13
N PHE A 580 -15.68 7.50 5.06
CA PHE A 580 -17.04 7.97 5.03
C PHE A 580 -17.94 7.27 6.06
N ASN A 581 -17.83 5.95 6.17
CA ASN A 581 -18.65 5.21 7.13
C ASN A 581 -18.32 5.54 8.59
N LYS A 582 -17.04 5.70 8.92
CA LYS A 582 -16.59 6.10 10.26
C LYS A 582 -17.23 7.43 10.66
N TYR A 583 -17.03 8.46 9.88
CA TYR A 583 -17.53 9.81 10.21
C TYR A 583 -19.03 9.96 10.04
N ARG A 584 -19.67 9.22 9.13
CA ARG A 584 -21.12 9.18 9.04
C ARG A 584 -21.78 8.65 10.32
N ASN A 585 -21.24 7.59 10.87
CA ASN A 585 -21.76 7.01 12.09
C ASN A 585 -21.61 7.98 13.27
N GLU A 586 -20.47 8.66 13.38
CA GLU A 586 -20.23 9.69 14.40
C GLU A 586 -21.17 10.91 14.20
N PHE A 587 -21.33 11.35 12.95
CA PHE A 587 -22.23 12.45 12.59
C PHE A 587 -23.67 12.12 12.98
N ASN A 588 -24.19 10.96 12.59
CA ASN A 588 -25.54 10.52 12.93
C ASN A 588 -25.76 10.44 14.44
N ALA A 589 -24.79 9.88 15.17
CA ALA A 589 -24.86 9.79 16.64
C ALA A 589 -24.87 11.18 17.31
N ARG A 590 -24.08 12.13 16.81
CA ARG A 590 -23.94 13.48 17.37
C ARG A 590 -25.15 14.36 17.05
N THR A 591 -25.68 14.27 15.84
CA THR A 591 -26.72 15.20 15.33
C THR A 591 -28.14 14.66 15.47
N GLY A 592 -28.30 13.35 15.65
CA GLY A 592 -29.59 12.67 15.56
C GLY A 592 -30.14 12.55 14.13
N ASN A 593 -29.36 12.98 13.12
CA ASN A 593 -29.72 12.81 11.70
C ASN A 593 -29.61 11.34 11.29
N SER A 594 -30.26 11.01 10.17
CA SER A 594 -30.16 9.71 9.53
C SER A 594 -29.60 9.89 8.12
N VAL A 595 -28.31 9.71 7.96
CA VAL A 595 -27.65 9.63 6.65
C VAL A 595 -27.35 8.17 6.38
N THR A 596 -27.90 7.64 5.29
CA THR A 596 -27.59 6.27 4.83
C THR A 596 -26.44 6.30 3.82
N PHE A 597 -25.77 5.16 3.69
CA PHE A 597 -24.68 4.95 2.76
C PHE A 597 -24.89 3.63 2.03
N THR A 598 -24.76 3.64 0.73
CA THR A 598 -24.85 2.44 -0.12
C THR A 598 -23.68 2.44 -1.10
N ASP A 599 -22.83 1.41 -1.03
CA ASP A 599 -21.80 1.17 -2.02
C ASP A 599 -22.43 0.56 -3.27
N ARG A 600 -22.40 1.31 -4.38
CA ARG A 600 -22.95 0.94 -5.68
C ARG A 600 -21.90 0.39 -6.64
N SER A 601 -20.62 0.45 -6.28
CA SER A 601 -19.48 0.16 -7.16
C SER A 601 -19.51 -1.22 -7.82
N GLN A 602 -20.21 -2.18 -7.22
CA GLN A 602 -20.30 -3.55 -7.75
C GLN A 602 -21.56 -3.80 -8.58
N GLY A 603 -22.49 -2.85 -8.61
CA GLY A 603 -23.76 -2.98 -9.32
C GLY A 603 -23.90 -2.06 -10.53
N MET A 604 -22.94 -1.14 -10.71
CA MET A 604 -22.96 -0.14 -11.78
C MET A 604 -21.77 -0.28 -12.71
N CYS A 605 -21.95 0.17 -13.93
CA CYS A 605 -20.87 0.30 -14.91
C CYS A 605 -20.86 1.71 -15.49
N THR A 606 -19.66 2.16 -15.90
CA THR A 606 -19.43 3.52 -16.34
C THR A 606 -18.64 3.55 -17.63
N LEU A 607 -19.17 4.23 -18.66
CA LEU A 607 -18.45 4.56 -19.89
C LEU A 607 -18.17 6.05 -19.96
N GLY A 608 -16.94 6.38 -20.33
CA GLY A 608 -16.59 7.73 -20.75
C GLY A 608 -16.58 7.88 -22.26
N VAL A 609 -17.22 8.91 -22.82
CA VAL A 609 -17.26 9.19 -24.26
C VAL A 609 -16.79 10.61 -24.48
N TRP A 610 -15.62 10.77 -25.11
CA TRP A 610 -14.99 12.07 -25.31
C TRP A 610 -14.44 12.26 -26.73
N GLY A 611 -14.39 13.54 -27.15
CA GLY A 611 -13.83 13.97 -28.41
C GLY A 611 -14.70 15.00 -29.10
N PRO A 612 -14.21 15.66 -30.19
CA PRO A 612 -15.00 16.64 -30.98
C PRO A 612 -16.31 16.07 -31.51
N ASN A 613 -16.31 14.77 -31.86
CA ASN A 613 -17.50 14.11 -32.42
C ASN A 613 -18.35 13.39 -31.35
N ALA A 614 -18.03 13.50 -30.08
CA ALA A 614 -18.80 12.85 -29.00
C ALA A 614 -20.26 13.34 -28.98
N ALA A 615 -20.50 14.64 -29.11
CA ALA A 615 -21.85 15.18 -29.11
C ALA A 615 -22.66 14.68 -30.33
N ALA A 616 -22.05 14.65 -31.53
CA ALA A 616 -22.70 14.14 -32.74
C ALA A 616 -23.00 12.65 -32.65
N THR A 617 -22.10 11.86 -32.05
CA THR A 617 -22.33 10.45 -31.78
C THR A 617 -23.51 10.24 -30.83
N MET A 618 -23.49 10.91 -29.68
CA MET A 618 -24.48 10.71 -28.63
C MET A 618 -25.86 11.25 -29.02
N ALA A 619 -25.94 12.33 -29.82
CA ALA A 619 -27.19 12.92 -30.30
C ALA A 619 -28.08 11.94 -31.10
N LYS A 620 -27.50 10.87 -31.64
CA LYS A 620 -28.27 9.85 -32.40
C LYS A 620 -29.04 8.91 -31.48
N ILE A 621 -28.62 8.74 -30.23
CA ILE A 621 -29.11 7.69 -29.33
C ILE A 621 -29.59 8.18 -27.97
N VAL A 622 -29.33 9.45 -27.61
CA VAL A 622 -29.76 10.03 -26.33
C VAL A 622 -31.14 10.70 -26.48
N THR A 623 -32.05 10.29 -25.62
CA THR A 623 -33.40 10.83 -25.56
C THR A 623 -33.78 11.14 -24.10
N ASP A 624 -34.82 11.95 -23.93
CA ASP A 624 -35.50 12.12 -22.65
C ASP A 624 -36.46 10.92 -22.37
N HIS A 625 -37.14 10.96 -21.25
CA HIS A 625 -38.09 9.91 -20.85
C HIS A 625 -39.37 9.87 -21.74
N THR A 626 -39.59 10.92 -22.57
CA THR A 626 -40.65 10.95 -23.55
C THR A 626 -40.20 10.43 -24.92
N THR A 627 -38.96 9.95 -25.02
CA THR A 627 -38.27 9.52 -26.25
C THR A 627 -37.97 10.67 -27.23
N ALA A 628 -38.07 11.91 -26.81
CA ALA A 628 -37.64 13.08 -27.61
C ALA A 628 -36.09 13.20 -27.57
N PRO A 629 -35.46 13.62 -28.68
CA PRO A 629 -34.03 13.86 -28.71
C PRO A 629 -33.59 14.84 -27.60
N TYR A 630 -32.53 14.51 -26.88
CA TYR A 630 -32.00 15.37 -25.82
C TYR A 630 -31.09 16.46 -26.37
N ASP A 631 -31.21 17.70 -25.87
CA ASP A 631 -30.31 18.79 -26.21
C ASP A 631 -28.94 18.62 -25.50
N LEU A 632 -27.93 18.19 -26.24
CA LEU A 632 -26.54 17.98 -25.77
C LEU A 632 -25.67 19.24 -25.97
N SER A 633 -26.22 20.37 -26.36
CA SER A 633 -25.50 21.64 -26.47
C SER A 633 -25.00 22.13 -25.10
N GLN A 634 -24.15 23.16 -25.09
CA GLN A 634 -23.70 23.79 -23.85
C GLN A 634 -24.86 24.44 -23.07
N GLU A 635 -25.93 24.84 -23.76
CA GLU A 635 -27.13 25.43 -23.15
C GLU A 635 -28.03 24.35 -22.52
N GLY A 636 -28.34 23.28 -23.24
CA GLY A 636 -29.19 22.19 -22.76
C GLY A 636 -28.51 21.31 -21.75
N PHE A 637 -27.20 21.06 -21.91
CA PHE A 637 -26.42 20.22 -21.07
C PHE A 637 -25.07 20.89 -20.66
N PRO A 638 -25.10 21.89 -19.77
CA PRO A 638 -23.92 22.67 -19.41
C PRO A 638 -22.86 21.79 -18.66
N TYR A 639 -21.58 22.19 -18.73
CA TYR A 639 -20.50 21.53 -18.01
C TYR A 639 -20.81 21.39 -16.49
N GLY A 640 -20.54 20.23 -15.94
CA GLY A 640 -20.89 19.89 -14.55
C GLY A 640 -22.37 19.55 -14.32
N ALA A 641 -23.19 19.47 -15.38
CA ALA A 641 -24.56 18.99 -15.27
C ALA A 641 -24.63 17.46 -15.22
N VAL A 642 -25.60 16.97 -14.46
CA VAL A 642 -25.97 15.57 -14.33
C VAL A 642 -27.42 15.42 -14.76
N ARG A 643 -27.71 14.46 -15.63
CA ARG A 643 -29.08 14.27 -16.19
C ARG A 643 -29.43 12.80 -16.27
N GLU A 644 -30.65 12.48 -15.90
CA GLU A 644 -31.27 11.20 -16.23
C GLU A 644 -31.73 11.22 -17.67
N VAL A 645 -31.33 10.21 -18.44
CA VAL A 645 -31.63 10.11 -19.88
C VAL A 645 -31.86 8.64 -20.26
N LEU A 646 -32.40 8.45 -21.47
CA LEU A 646 -32.40 7.15 -22.12
C LEU A 646 -31.33 7.13 -23.22
N ILE A 647 -30.47 6.13 -23.25
CA ILE A 647 -29.50 5.92 -24.33
C ILE A 647 -29.82 4.63 -25.03
N ALA A 648 -30.32 4.73 -26.26
CA ALA A 648 -30.90 3.60 -27.01
C ALA A 648 -31.92 2.79 -26.18
N GLY A 649 -32.71 3.48 -25.35
CA GLY A 649 -33.71 2.90 -24.45
C GLY A 649 -33.17 2.42 -23.11
N VAL A 650 -31.85 2.48 -22.87
CA VAL A 650 -31.21 2.12 -21.57
C VAL A 650 -31.30 3.31 -20.61
N PRO A 651 -31.86 3.14 -19.40
CA PRO A 651 -31.83 4.18 -18.37
C PRO A 651 -30.40 4.49 -17.91
N CYS A 652 -29.97 5.71 -18.06
CA CYS A 652 -28.63 6.16 -17.72
C CYS A 652 -28.64 7.47 -16.94
N ILE A 653 -27.61 7.70 -16.14
CA ILE A 653 -27.23 9.01 -15.64
C ILE A 653 -26.07 9.49 -16.51
N MET A 654 -26.22 10.59 -17.20
CA MET A 654 -25.18 11.25 -17.97
C MET A 654 -24.61 12.44 -17.20
N PHE A 655 -23.30 12.54 -17.17
CA PHE A 655 -22.56 13.60 -16.48
C PHE A 655 -21.59 14.28 -17.42
N ARG A 656 -21.75 15.57 -17.67
CA ARG A 656 -20.84 16.33 -18.53
C ARG A 656 -19.61 16.78 -17.77
N ILE A 657 -18.55 16.00 -17.89
CA ILE A 657 -17.24 16.22 -17.29
C ILE A 657 -16.16 15.68 -18.22
N SER A 658 -14.93 16.14 -18.04
CA SER A 658 -13.78 15.60 -18.75
C SER A 658 -12.53 15.62 -17.88
N TYR A 659 -11.83 14.52 -17.84
CA TYR A 659 -10.49 14.40 -17.26
C TYR A 659 -9.40 14.32 -18.33
N VAL A 660 -9.80 14.23 -19.59
CA VAL A 660 -8.92 14.26 -20.78
C VAL A 660 -8.96 15.60 -21.52
N GLY A 661 -9.82 16.52 -21.08
CA GLY A 661 -9.96 17.88 -21.62
C GLY A 661 -10.79 18.00 -22.90
N GLU A 662 -11.29 16.89 -23.44
CA GLU A 662 -12.16 16.86 -24.60
C GLU A 662 -13.64 16.96 -24.19
N ASN A 663 -14.50 17.46 -25.11
CA ASN A 663 -15.93 17.48 -24.86
C ASN A 663 -16.52 16.08 -24.77
N GLY A 664 -17.40 15.85 -23.80
CA GLY A 664 -18.07 14.56 -23.64
C GLY A 664 -18.69 14.34 -22.27
N TRP A 665 -18.92 13.08 -21.95
CA TRP A 665 -19.71 12.67 -20.80
C TRP A 665 -19.19 11.37 -20.19
N GLU A 666 -19.34 11.25 -18.87
CA GLU A 666 -19.41 9.97 -18.17
C GLU A 666 -20.86 9.49 -18.14
N ILE A 667 -21.07 8.21 -18.37
CA ILE A 667 -22.38 7.57 -18.50
C ILE A 667 -22.46 6.41 -17.54
N TYR A 668 -23.36 6.49 -16.60
CA TYR A 668 -23.55 5.52 -15.52
C TYR A 668 -24.84 4.75 -15.74
N THR A 669 -24.79 3.43 -15.65
CA THR A 669 -25.96 2.55 -15.69
C THR A 669 -25.73 1.29 -14.86
N ASN A 670 -26.78 0.51 -14.62
CA ASN A 670 -26.62 -0.80 -13.98
C ASN A 670 -25.88 -1.78 -14.90
N MET A 671 -25.14 -2.72 -14.33
CA MET A 671 -24.28 -3.67 -15.09
C MET A 671 -25.06 -4.51 -16.10
N GLU A 672 -26.34 -4.86 -15.82
CA GLU A 672 -27.17 -5.65 -16.73
C GLU A 672 -27.43 -4.96 -18.07
N HIS A 673 -27.30 -3.65 -18.12
CA HIS A 673 -27.49 -2.84 -19.34
C HIS A 673 -26.18 -2.57 -20.09
N GLY A 674 -25.03 -2.92 -19.52
CA GLY A 674 -23.71 -2.51 -20.02
C GLY A 674 -23.47 -2.88 -21.46
N LEU A 675 -23.71 -4.14 -21.87
CA LEU A 675 -23.49 -4.57 -23.25
C LEU A 675 -24.38 -3.84 -24.26
N THR A 676 -25.64 -3.61 -23.91
CA THR A 676 -26.58 -2.84 -24.77
C THR A 676 -26.08 -1.40 -24.95
N LEU A 677 -25.61 -0.78 -23.88
CA LEU A 677 -25.05 0.58 -23.92
C LEU A 677 -23.77 0.62 -24.78
N TRP A 678 -22.84 -0.31 -24.59
CA TRP A 678 -21.60 -0.41 -25.36
C TRP A 678 -21.87 -0.53 -26.85
N ASP A 679 -22.68 -1.51 -27.25
CA ASP A 679 -22.97 -1.79 -28.65
C ASP A 679 -23.68 -0.60 -29.32
N ALA A 680 -24.59 0.08 -28.60
CA ALA A 680 -25.28 1.25 -29.13
C ALA A 680 -24.34 2.46 -29.33
N VAL A 681 -23.44 2.71 -28.40
CA VAL A 681 -22.46 3.81 -28.50
C VAL A 681 -21.50 3.59 -29.67
N PHE A 682 -20.97 2.36 -29.82
CA PHE A 682 -20.05 2.04 -30.92
C PHE A 682 -20.76 2.10 -32.27
N ALA A 683 -21.98 1.60 -32.38
CA ALA A 683 -22.79 1.72 -33.63
C ALA A 683 -23.09 3.18 -33.99
N ALA A 684 -23.41 4.02 -33.02
CA ALA A 684 -23.66 5.43 -33.24
C ALA A 684 -22.41 6.21 -33.69
N GLY A 685 -21.23 5.81 -33.24
CA GLY A 685 -19.97 6.46 -33.53
C GLY A 685 -19.21 5.89 -34.75
N GLU A 686 -19.74 4.88 -35.43
CA GLU A 686 -19.05 4.19 -36.53
C GLU A 686 -18.60 5.18 -37.65
N GLU A 687 -19.45 6.08 -38.08
CA GLU A 687 -19.09 7.09 -39.12
C GLU A 687 -18.00 8.07 -38.69
N PHE A 688 -17.76 8.21 -37.40
CA PHE A 688 -16.72 9.05 -36.80
C PHE A 688 -15.45 8.26 -36.46
N GLU A 689 -15.33 7.02 -36.91
CA GLU A 689 -14.20 6.14 -36.60
C GLU A 689 -13.96 6.02 -35.07
N ILE A 690 -15.05 5.83 -34.30
CA ILE A 690 -15.00 5.64 -32.85
C ILE A 690 -14.07 4.48 -32.48
N ILE A 691 -13.27 4.66 -31.45
CA ILE A 691 -12.36 3.64 -30.93
C ILE A 691 -12.57 3.37 -29.44
N PRO A 692 -12.27 2.16 -28.95
CA PRO A 692 -12.02 1.96 -27.55
C PRO A 692 -10.70 2.62 -27.18
N VAL A 693 -10.62 3.22 -26.00
CA VAL A 693 -9.44 3.91 -25.50
C VAL A 693 -9.09 3.41 -24.13
N GLY A 694 -7.83 3.06 -23.93
CA GLY A 694 -7.37 2.51 -22.67
C GLY A 694 -7.19 3.57 -21.58
N ILE A 695 -7.15 3.09 -20.34
CA ILE A 695 -6.91 3.93 -19.16
C ILE A 695 -5.56 4.63 -19.19
N GLY A 696 -4.62 4.13 -20.02
CA GLY A 696 -3.33 4.78 -20.27
C GLY A 696 -3.48 6.18 -20.88
N VAL A 697 -4.55 6.43 -21.62
CA VAL A 697 -4.91 7.78 -22.08
C VAL A 697 -5.56 8.57 -20.95
N TYR A 698 -6.63 8.06 -20.36
CA TYR A 698 -7.42 8.77 -19.35
C TYR A 698 -6.56 9.19 -18.15
N ALA A 699 -5.87 8.24 -17.52
CA ALA A 699 -5.14 8.46 -16.28
C ALA A 699 -3.71 8.99 -16.47
N VAL A 700 -3.18 9.00 -17.70
CA VAL A 700 -1.78 9.40 -17.95
C VAL A 700 -1.66 10.46 -19.03
N THR A 701 -1.74 10.10 -20.32
CA THR A 701 -1.38 11.04 -21.37
C THR A 701 -2.38 12.20 -21.49
N GLY A 702 -3.69 11.92 -21.43
CA GLY A 702 -4.75 12.92 -21.57
C GLY A 702 -4.79 13.90 -20.39
N ARG A 703 -4.82 13.40 -19.15
CA ARG A 703 -4.86 14.24 -17.96
C ARG A 703 -3.59 15.10 -17.81
N ILE A 704 -2.41 14.53 -18.08
CA ILE A 704 -1.14 15.25 -17.96
C ILE A 704 -1.05 16.38 -18.99
N GLU A 705 -1.50 16.16 -20.23
CA GLU A 705 -1.54 17.22 -21.24
C GLU A 705 -2.39 18.43 -20.77
N LYS A 706 -3.44 18.18 -20.01
CA LYS A 706 -4.34 19.24 -19.47
C LYS A 706 -3.89 19.75 -18.10
N GLY A 707 -2.88 19.15 -17.48
CA GLY A 707 -2.38 19.53 -16.16
C GLY A 707 -3.31 19.11 -15.02
N TYR A 708 -4.15 18.09 -15.20
CA TYR A 708 -4.99 17.54 -14.14
C TYR A 708 -4.17 16.65 -13.22
N ARG A 709 -4.50 16.69 -11.91
CA ARG A 709 -3.81 15.95 -10.85
C ARG A 709 -4.49 14.61 -10.63
N LEU A 710 -3.71 13.67 -10.08
CA LEU A 710 -4.16 12.34 -9.72
C LEU A 710 -3.83 12.07 -8.25
N MET A 711 -4.79 11.52 -7.50
CA MET A 711 -4.56 11.05 -6.15
C MET A 711 -3.53 9.91 -6.14
N GLY A 712 -2.55 9.98 -5.23
CA GLY A 712 -1.43 9.05 -5.16
C GLY A 712 -0.31 9.34 -6.18
N ALA A 713 -0.35 10.49 -6.88
CA ALA A 713 0.71 10.96 -7.76
C ALA A 713 1.09 12.41 -7.45
N GLU A 714 0.21 13.37 -7.73
CA GLU A 714 0.41 14.80 -7.40
C GLU A 714 -0.43 15.27 -6.21
N LEU A 715 -1.36 14.44 -5.73
CA LEU A 715 -2.20 14.71 -4.55
C LEU A 715 -1.93 13.64 -3.51
N GLU A 716 -1.34 14.05 -2.39
CA GLU A 716 -0.99 13.24 -1.22
C GLU A 716 -1.16 14.06 0.04
N SER A 717 -1.10 13.44 1.22
CA SER A 717 -1.33 14.13 2.49
C SER A 717 -0.25 15.17 2.84
N GLU A 718 0.90 15.14 2.20
CA GLU A 718 1.96 16.12 2.34
C GLU A 718 1.65 17.47 1.65
N TYR A 719 0.69 17.49 0.70
CA TYR A 719 0.29 18.69 -0.05
C TYR A 719 -1.10 19.17 0.36
N ASN A 720 -1.24 20.48 0.53
CA ASN A 720 -2.54 21.12 0.69
C ASN A 720 -3.10 21.64 -0.65
N PRO A 721 -4.37 22.06 -0.73
CA PRO A 721 -4.96 22.53 -1.97
C PRO A 721 -4.28 23.74 -2.62
N VAL A 722 -3.59 24.58 -1.85
CA VAL A 722 -2.85 25.74 -2.38
C VAL A 722 -1.58 25.28 -3.08
N GLU A 723 -0.80 24.40 -2.45
CA GLU A 723 0.42 23.82 -3.01
C GLU A 723 0.13 22.99 -4.26
N ALA A 724 -0.98 22.26 -4.27
CA ALA A 724 -1.42 21.50 -5.44
C ALA A 724 -1.99 22.39 -6.58
N GLY A 725 -2.09 23.72 -6.39
CA GLY A 725 -2.66 24.64 -7.38
C GLY A 725 -4.18 24.50 -7.56
N LEU A 726 -4.88 23.96 -6.58
CA LEU A 726 -6.33 23.79 -6.52
C LEU A 726 -7.01 24.82 -5.63
N ASN A 727 -6.42 25.99 -5.48
CA ASN A 727 -6.84 27.07 -4.59
C ASN A 727 -8.01 27.93 -5.10
N ARG A 728 -8.75 27.48 -6.12
CA ARG A 728 -9.98 28.13 -6.60
C ARG A 728 -11.28 27.42 -6.21
N PRO A 729 -11.33 26.64 -5.14
CA PRO A 729 -12.61 26.16 -4.65
C PRO A 729 -13.43 27.34 -4.17
N LYS A 730 -14.74 27.23 -4.25
CA LYS A 730 -15.64 28.01 -3.42
C LYS A 730 -15.45 27.52 -1.99
N VAL A 731 -14.35 27.93 -1.39
CA VAL A 731 -14.03 27.57 0.00
C VAL A 731 -15.17 28.07 0.85
N LYS A 732 -15.69 27.21 1.70
CA LYS A 732 -16.62 27.63 2.76
C LYS A 732 -15.91 28.70 3.59
N SER A 733 -16.62 29.76 3.95
CA SER A 733 -16.14 30.66 5.01
C SER A 733 -15.83 29.84 6.25
N ALA A 734 -14.79 30.21 6.97
CA ALA A 734 -14.25 29.50 8.12
C ALA A 734 -15.18 29.60 9.36
N ASP A 735 -16.45 29.23 9.24
CA ASP A 735 -17.38 29.10 10.37
C ASP A 735 -17.49 27.63 10.82
#